data_8ef7584110916967345c29e60b0ab003
#
_entry.id   8ef7584110916967345c29e60b0ab003
#
_cell.length_a   1.000
_cell.length_b   1.000
_cell.length_c   1.000
_cell.angle_alpha   90.00
_cell.angle_beta   90.00
_cell.angle_gamma   90.00
#
_symmetry.space_group_name_H-M   'P 1'
#
loop_
_entity.id
_entity.type
_entity.pdbx_description
1 polymer ?
#
loop_
_entity_poly.entity_id
_entity_poly.type
_entity_poly.pdbx_seq_one_letter_code
_entity_poly.pdbx_strand_id
1 'polypeptide(L)'
;MEKEKAFLLWFDQLERKDVAIAGGKSSSLGELTSHVDVPVPYGFATTACAYRYFFEKTGLYEKIKALIAGLDVDNSAQLREVCAKVRQAIMDEEMPQDLQDMIAQAYKELGEKVGQADPFVAVRSSATAEDLPDASFAGQQDTYLNVKGAETIVAKVKECYASCFTDRAVYYREKQGFDHLDVALSAAVQMMVFSKAAGVMFTVNVATGDDKNILIEGAWGLGEYVVQGTVTPDNYTVNKATCEIVEKNVNAQDIKLIRKADGDCEEVVVPLDEQNEQKLTDEQIKQLAECAKKIEAHYGCYMDMEWGVDERDNKVYILQARPETVWSRRNKENGAPKEEKKVTTDRKVIVKGLPASPGNVAGRVHVILDPSHIDEFKEGEILVTEMTAPDWVPAMKKAKAIVTDSGGMTCHASIVSRELGIPCIVGTKSRGEAATTTIPDGIDVTIDATHGVVYEGIIEEPKAEQPAQQVVAADEYFPPTGTKIYMNLGDPELAEKYATLPCDGIGLMREEFIWTTYIHEHPLYLIKIGQPEKVVDQLAEGIRQVCQAMAPRPVTMRFSDFKSSEYRDLKGGDEFEPNEPSALLGWRGASRYYDPKYIEAFKLECMAVRKVREEFGLKNLNVMIPFCRNVEECEKVTKIMADCGLSRGKDFKVWLMAEIPSNIILADQFNKFVDGYSIGSNDLTMLVLGCDRDNDTVSHIYDERNLAVRRAIRHLIEVAHKDGKTVSICGQAPSVYPEFCEFLIKSGIDSMSVNPDTVKFTKKLAAQIEQRIMMDALTGKGRQEVEDLNW
;
A
#
# COMPACT_ATOMS: atom_id res chain seq x y z
N MET A 1 30.64 -18.21 10.50
CA MET A 1 30.75 -16.75 10.50
C MET A 1 29.33 -16.25 10.65
N GLU A 2 29.05 -15.31 11.55
CA GLU A 2 27.70 -14.74 11.66
C GLU A 2 27.39 -14.01 10.34
N LYS A 3 26.31 -14.36 9.65
CA LYS A 3 25.92 -13.78 8.35
C LYS A 3 25.86 -12.27 8.40
N GLU A 4 25.42 -11.71 9.52
CA GLU A 4 25.26 -10.26 9.75
C GLU A 4 26.58 -9.48 9.70
N LYS A 5 27.73 -10.13 9.89
CA LYS A 5 29.08 -9.52 9.85
C LYS A 5 29.83 -9.83 8.57
N ALA A 6 29.25 -10.62 7.67
CA ALA A 6 29.87 -10.93 6.40
C ALA A 6 29.70 -9.76 5.42
N PHE A 7 30.73 -9.41 4.66
CA PHE A 7 30.65 -8.40 3.60
C PHE A 7 30.12 -8.95 2.28
N LEU A 8 30.15 -10.27 2.13
CA LEU A 8 29.71 -10.96 0.92
C LEU A 8 29.16 -12.33 1.29
N LEU A 9 28.06 -12.73 0.62
CA LEU A 9 27.41 -14.04 0.74
C LEU A 9 27.07 -14.56 -0.66
N TRP A 10 27.26 -15.85 -0.87
CA TRP A 10 26.80 -16.54 -2.09
C TRP A 10 25.29 -16.76 -2.01
N PHE A 11 24.61 -16.89 -3.15
CA PHE A 11 23.16 -17.11 -3.14
C PHE A 11 22.77 -18.39 -2.37
N ASP A 12 23.57 -19.45 -2.47
CA ASP A 12 23.38 -20.70 -1.71
C ASP A 12 23.58 -20.58 -0.19
N GLN A 13 24.01 -19.42 0.28
CA GLN A 13 24.14 -19.06 1.70
C GLN A 13 23.02 -18.15 2.20
N LEU A 14 22.16 -17.65 1.31
CA LEU A 14 21.08 -16.70 1.61
C LEU A 14 19.73 -17.40 1.67
N GLU A 15 18.86 -16.91 2.53
CA GLU A 15 17.49 -17.38 2.71
C GLU A 15 16.52 -16.19 2.74
N ARG A 16 15.23 -16.45 2.57
CA ARG A 16 14.16 -15.44 2.59
C ARG A 16 14.21 -14.51 3.80
N LYS A 17 14.62 -15.01 4.97
CA LYS A 17 14.71 -14.20 6.21
C LYS A 17 15.90 -13.24 6.24
N ASP A 18 16.82 -13.33 5.31
CA ASP A 18 18.07 -12.54 5.30
C ASP A 18 17.90 -11.16 4.60
N VAL A 19 16.65 -10.64 4.47
CA VAL A 19 16.35 -9.34 3.82
C VAL A 19 17.11 -8.19 4.47
N ALA A 20 17.20 -8.16 5.79
CA ALA A 20 17.97 -7.13 6.52
C ALA A 20 19.49 -7.20 6.25
N ILE A 21 19.98 -8.33 5.73
CA ILE A 21 21.42 -8.58 5.45
C ILE A 21 21.75 -8.30 3.98
N ALA A 22 20.91 -8.79 3.06
CA ALA A 22 21.20 -8.80 1.63
C ALA A 22 20.13 -8.18 0.75
N GLY A 23 19.10 -7.57 1.34
CA GLY A 23 17.97 -6.98 0.63
C GLY A 23 17.02 -8.02 0.04
N GLY A 24 15.86 -7.58 -0.45
CA GLY A 24 14.79 -8.46 -0.94
C GLY A 24 15.19 -9.31 -2.13
N LYS A 25 15.78 -8.72 -3.19
CA LYS A 25 16.17 -9.45 -4.41
C LYS A 25 17.22 -10.54 -4.14
N SER A 26 18.30 -10.19 -3.42
CA SER A 26 19.37 -11.14 -3.11
C SER A 26 18.90 -12.30 -2.23
N SER A 27 18.06 -12.01 -1.23
CA SER A 27 17.50 -13.00 -0.33
C SER A 27 16.52 -13.92 -1.07
N SER A 28 15.71 -13.39 -1.98
CA SER A 28 14.83 -14.18 -2.83
C SER A 28 15.61 -15.10 -3.78
N LEU A 29 16.66 -14.61 -4.44
CA LEU A 29 17.54 -15.44 -5.28
C LEU A 29 18.19 -16.56 -4.46
N GLY A 30 18.61 -16.26 -3.24
CA GLY A 30 19.14 -17.25 -2.31
C GLY A 30 18.12 -18.33 -1.94
N GLU A 31 16.91 -17.96 -1.59
CA GLU A 31 15.80 -18.85 -1.28
C GLU A 31 15.49 -19.79 -2.45
N LEU A 32 15.40 -19.23 -3.68
CA LEU A 32 15.17 -20.01 -4.89
C LEU A 32 16.30 -20.99 -5.16
N THR A 33 17.56 -20.58 -4.96
CA THR A 33 18.74 -21.41 -5.21
C THR A 33 18.83 -22.57 -4.22
N SER A 34 18.49 -22.34 -2.95
CA SER A 34 18.71 -23.29 -1.85
C SER A 34 17.53 -24.20 -1.57
N HIS A 35 16.31 -23.71 -1.76
CA HIS A 35 15.09 -24.36 -1.26
C HIS A 35 14.03 -24.64 -2.33
N VAL A 36 14.19 -24.07 -3.54
CA VAL A 36 13.23 -24.31 -4.65
C VAL A 36 13.98 -24.92 -5.83
N ASP A 37 13.53 -26.07 -6.29
CA ASP A 37 14.11 -26.77 -7.44
C ASP A 37 13.70 -26.09 -8.76
N VAL A 38 14.30 -24.91 -9.02
CA VAL A 38 14.14 -24.12 -10.26
C VAL A 38 15.50 -23.61 -10.76
N PRO A 39 15.68 -23.43 -12.06
CA PRO A 39 16.94 -22.97 -12.62
C PRO A 39 17.17 -21.48 -12.32
N VAL A 40 18.13 -21.16 -11.46
CA VAL A 40 18.57 -19.81 -11.11
C VAL A 40 20.03 -19.63 -11.52
N PRO A 41 20.40 -18.51 -12.19
CA PRO A 41 21.81 -18.26 -12.50
C PRO A 41 22.64 -18.06 -11.23
N TYR A 42 23.87 -18.62 -11.21
CA TYR A 42 24.78 -18.47 -10.07
C TYR A 42 25.12 -17.01 -9.78
N GLY A 43 25.42 -16.73 -8.51
CA GLY A 43 25.82 -15.40 -8.11
C GLY A 43 26.12 -15.28 -6.62
N PHE A 44 26.53 -14.07 -6.25
CA PHE A 44 26.77 -13.65 -4.89
C PHE A 44 26.20 -12.26 -4.65
N ALA A 45 26.10 -11.85 -3.40
CA ALA A 45 25.66 -10.52 -3.02
C ALA A 45 26.66 -9.88 -2.05
N THR A 46 26.94 -8.58 -2.21
CA THR A 46 27.49 -7.80 -1.11
C THR A 46 26.38 -7.58 -0.09
N THR A 47 26.73 -7.33 1.17
CA THR A 47 25.71 -7.22 2.24
C THR A 47 25.49 -5.76 2.68
N ALA A 48 24.43 -5.53 3.44
CA ALA A 48 24.23 -4.27 4.14
C ALA A 48 25.40 -3.89 5.06
N CYS A 49 26.11 -4.90 5.62
CA CYS A 49 27.32 -4.70 6.40
C CYS A 49 28.45 -4.10 5.55
N ALA A 50 28.63 -4.56 4.30
CA ALA A 50 29.61 -4.00 3.36
C ALA A 50 29.29 -2.54 2.99
N TYR A 51 28.01 -2.26 2.75
CA TYR A 51 27.53 -0.90 2.48
C TYR A 51 27.85 0.04 3.65
N ARG A 52 27.43 -0.34 4.87
CA ARG A 52 27.68 0.46 6.08
C ARG A 52 29.18 0.64 6.36
N TYR A 53 29.97 -0.42 6.17
CA TYR A 53 31.42 -0.35 6.33
C TYR A 53 32.05 0.66 5.37
N PHE A 54 31.65 0.67 4.09
CA PHE A 54 32.11 1.66 3.13
C PHE A 54 31.78 3.09 3.57
N PHE A 55 30.53 3.33 3.96
CA PHE A 55 30.06 4.66 4.38
C PHE A 55 30.73 5.16 5.67
N GLU A 56 30.96 4.25 6.62
CA GLU A 56 31.66 4.59 7.88
C GLU A 56 33.13 4.91 7.64
N LYS A 57 33.83 4.08 6.88
CA LYS A 57 35.27 4.24 6.60
C LYS A 57 35.60 5.53 5.85
N THR A 58 34.71 5.95 4.97
CA THR A 58 34.90 7.17 4.15
C THR A 58 34.28 8.43 4.76
N GLY A 59 33.52 8.29 5.85
CA GLY A 59 32.80 9.41 6.47
C GLY A 59 31.60 9.91 5.64
N LEU A 60 31.10 9.09 4.72
CA LEU A 60 29.97 9.43 3.84
C LEU A 60 28.70 9.77 4.62
N TYR A 61 28.44 9.13 5.77
CA TYR A 61 27.26 9.43 6.57
C TYR A 61 27.16 10.91 6.93
N GLU A 62 28.23 11.50 7.45
CA GLU A 62 28.24 12.92 7.83
C GLU A 62 28.15 13.85 6.61
N LYS A 63 28.81 13.49 5.51
CA LYS A 63 28.72 14.25 4.25
C LYS A 63 27.31 14.26 3.69
N ILE A 64 26.67 13.09 3.61
CA ILE A 64 25.31 12.95 3.07
C ILE A 64 24.31 13.67 3.97
N LYS A 65 24.40 13.48 5.29
CA LYS A 65 23.56 14.17 6.27
C LYS A 65 23.62 15.70 6.11
N ALA A 66 24.81 16.24 5.86
CA ALA A 66 24.95 17.67 5.60
C ALA A 66 24.34 18.11 4.26
N LEU A 67 24.39 17.26 3.21
CA LEU A 67 23.84 17.58 1.90
C LEU A 67 22.31 17.54 1.87
N ILE A 68 21.69 16.61 2.60
CA ILE A 68 20.22 16.46 2.66
C ILE A 68 19.57 17.38 3.71
N ALA A 69 20.35 18.04 4.54
CA ALA A 69 19.80 18.93 5.57
C ALA A 69 18.97 20.06 4.94
N GLY A 70 17.69 20.15 5.29
CA GLY A 70 16.75 21.14 4.76
C GLY A 70 16.29 20.87 3.31
N LEU A 71 16.40 19.63 2.83
CA LEU A 71 15.87 19.23 1.53
C LEU A 71 14.34 19.29 1.55
N ASP A 72 13.78 20.03 0.61
CA ASP A 72 12.34 19.98 0.28
C ASP A 72 12.15 19.03 -0.92
N VAL A 73 11.62 17.86 -0.66
CA VAL A 73 11.42 16.83 -1.69
C VAL A 73 10.31 17.16 -2.70
N ASP A 74 9.40 18.08 -2.34
CA ASP A 74 8.35 18.54 -3.26
C ASP A 74 8.88 19.58 -4.24
N ASN A 75 10.05 20.15 -3.98
CA ASN A 75 10.80 20.98 -4.93
C ASN A 75 11.67 20.09 -5.85
N SER A 76 11.12 19.69 -7.00
CA SER A 76 11.78 18.79 -7.95
C SER A 76 13.18 19.25 -8.39
N ALA A 77 13.42 20.56 -8.51
CA ALA A 77 14.71 21.11 -8.91
C ALA A 77 15.74 20.93 -7.78
N GLN A 78 15.38 21.26 -6.54
CA GLN A 78 16.22 21.07 -5.37
C GLN A 78 16.50 19.59 -5.13
N LEU A 79 15.49 18.73 -5.25
CA LEU A 79 15.61 17.29 -5.10
C LEU A 79 16.65 16.72 -6.08
N ARG A 80 16.55 17.05 -7.38
CA ARG A 80 17.51 16.61 -8.41
C ARG A 80 18.92 17.08 -8.10
N GLU A 81 19.10 18.33 -7.73
CA GLU A 81 20.41 18.92 -7.42
C GLU A 81 21.06 18.23 -6.21
N VAL A 82 20.32 18.08 -5.11
CA VAL A 82 20.82 17.47 -3.87
C VAL A 82 21.14 16.00 -4.09
N CYS A 83 20.25 15.24 -4.70
CA CYS A 83 20.47 13.83 -4.99
C CYS A 83 21.68 13.61 -5.93
N ALA A 84 21.86 14.47 -6.94
CA ALA A 84 23.05 14.41 -7.80
C ALA A 84 24.34 14.64 -7.01
N LYS A 85 24.36 15.63 -6.10
CA LYS A 85 25.50 15.91 -5.22
C LYS A 85 25.80 14.73 -4.27
N VAL A 86 24.77 14.09 -3.73
CA VAL A 86 24.94 12.93 -2.85
C VAL A 86 25.52 11.75 -3.65
N ARG A 87 24.98 11.44 -4.81
CA ARG A 87 25.53 10.37 -5.68
C ARG A 87 26.96 10.66 -6.08
N GLN A 88 27.26 11.91 -6.45
CA GLN A 88 28.63 12.31 -6.78
C GLN A 88 29.57 12.13 -5.59
N ALA A 89 29.14 12.53 -4.40
CA ALA A 89 29.95 12.37 -3.18
C ALA A 89 30.29 10.90 -2.88
N ILE A 90 29.35 9.98 -3.16
CA ILE A 90 29.60 8.53 -3.04
C ILE A 90 30.57 8.06 -4.11
N MET A 91 30.40 8.53 -5.35
CA MET A 91 31.26 8.14 -6.46
C MET A 91 32.69 8.67 -6.36
N ASP A 92 32.89 9.81 -5.68
CA ASP A 92 34.21 10.42 -5.47
C ASP A 92 35.04 9.68 -4.39
N GLU A 93 34.37 8.96 -3.48
CA GLU A 93 35.09 8.19 -2.46
C GLU A 93 35.63 6.87 -3.01
N GLU A 94 36.84 6.53 -2.59
CA GLU A 94 37.43 5.23 -2.96
C GLU A 94 36.89 4.13 -2.04
N MET A 95 36.39 3.03 -2.64
CA MET A 95 35.96 1.88 -1.86
C MET A 95 37.14 1.28 -1.10
N PRO A 96 37.01 0.87 0.18
CA PRO A 96 38.10 0.26 0.94
C PRO A 96 38.71 -0.93 0.19
N GLN A 97 40.05 -1.01 0.17
CA GLN A 97 40.80 -1.99 -0.65
C GLN A 97 40.42 -3.42 -0.26
N ASP A 98 40.23 -3.72 1.00
CA ASP A 98 39.79 -5.04 1.50
C ASP A 98 38.42 -5.46 0.94
N LEU A 99 37.52 -4.52 0.76
CA LEU A 99 36.22 -4.78 0.14
C LEU A 99 36.36 -4.97 -1.39
N GLN A 100 37.19 -4.15 -2.04
CA GLN A 100 37.50 -4.32 -3.47
C GLN A 100 38.09 -5.70 -3.75
N ASP A 101 39.09 -6.11 -2.97
CA ASP A 101 39.77 -7.40 -3.11
C ASP A 101 38.79 -8.57 -2.90
N MET A 102 37.88 -8.46 -1.95
CA MET A 102 36.87 -9.48 -1.68
C MET A 102 35.89 -9.65 -2.84
N ILE A 103 35.38 -8.54 -3.40
CA ILE A 103 34.48 -8.56 -4.56
C ILE A 103 35.19 -9.16 -5.77
N ALA A 104 36.45 -8.74 -6.03
CA ALA A 104 37.25 -9.24 -7.12
C ALA A 104 37.54 -10.75 -7.00
N GLN A 105 37.83 -11.21 -5.78
CA GLN A 105 38.07 -12.64 -5.52
C GLN A 105 36.78 -13.45 -5.71
N ALA A 106 35.64 -12.97 -5.22
CA ALA A 106 34.35 -13.63 -5.42
C ALA A 106 33.98 -13.74 -6.91
N TYR A 107 34.25 -12.69 -7.69
CA TYR A 107 34.03 -12.74 -9.13
C TYR A 107 34.90 -13.77 -9.82
N LYS A 108 36.15 -13.87 -9.43
CA LYS A 108 37.07 -14.93 -9.96
C LYS A 108 36.56 -16.34 -9.62
N GLU A 109 36.12 -16.52 -8.36
CA GLU A 109 35.53 -17.80 -7.91
C GLU A 109 34.23 -18.12 -8.66
N LEU A 110 33.40 -17.11 -8.97
CA LEU A 110 32.22 -17.27 -9.80
C LEU A 110 32.59 -17.80 -11.18
N GLY A 111 33.65 -17.23 -11.79
CA GLY A 111 34.17 -17.68 -13.07
C GLY A 111 34.65 -19.14 -13.04
N GLU A 112 35.34 -19.53 -11.99
CA GLU A 112 35.81 -20.93 -11.78
C GLU A 112 34.59 -21.88 -11.62
N LYS A 113 33.58 -21.49 -10.86
CA LYS A 113 32.34 -22.31 -10.67
C LYS A 113 31.58 -22.55 -11.96
N VAL A 114 31.57 -21.58 -12.88
CA VAL A 114 30.82 -21.67 -14.14
C VAL A 114 31.67 -22.04 -15.34
N GLY A 115 32.99 -22.30 -15.12
CA GLY A 115 33.94 -22.71 -16.18
C GLY A 115 34.27 -21.59 -17.17
N GLN A 116 34.17 -20.32 -16.79
CA GLN A 116 34.47 -19.13 -17.61
C GLN A 116 35.43 -18.22 -16.83
N ALA A 117 36.57 -17.89 -17.41
CA ALA A 117 37.59 -17.10 -16.71
C ALA A 117 37.14 -15.67 -16.37
N ASP A 118 36.26 -15.11 -17.17
CA ASP A 118 35.82 -13.72 -17.05
C ASP A 118 34.35 -13.64 -17.56
N PRO A 119 33.37 -14.10 -16.73
CA PRO A 119 31.98 -14.19 -17.16
C PRO A 119 31.30 -12.82 -17.17
N PHE A 120 30.32 -12.63 -18.05
CA PHE A 120 29.40 -11.51 -17.95
C PHE A 120 28.42 -11.72 -16.80
N VAL A 121 28.16 -10.64 -16.03
CA VAL A 121 27.22 -10.62 -14.91
C VAL A 121 26.25 -9.44 -15.00
N ALA A 122 25.13 -9.58 -14.35
CA ALA A 122 24.27 -8.45 -13.97
C ALA A 122 24.61 -8.02 -12.53
N VAL A 123 24.75 -6.71 -12.31
CA VAL A 123 24.91 -6.11 -10.97
C VAL A 123 23.65 -5.38 -10.64
N ARG A 124 22.90 -5.88 -9.67
CA ARG A 124 21.54 -5.44 -9.36
C ARG A 124 21.47 -4.91 -7.92
N SER A 125 20.89 -3.74 -7.71
CA SER A 125 20.61 -3.22 -6.38
C SER A 125 19.55 -4.06 -5.66
N SER A 126 19.74 -4.26 -4.37
CA SER A 126 18.83 -4.99 -3.50
C SER A 126 18.75 -4.28 -2.15
N ALA A 127 17.66 -3.54 -1.90
CA ALA A 127 17.52 -2.74 -0.70
C ALA A 127 17.03 -3.58 0.49
N THR A 128 17.48 -3.23 1.68
CA THR A 128 17.02 -3.86 2.93
C THR A 128 15.57 -3.51 3.28
N ALA A 129 15.03 -2.45 2.68
CA ALA A 129 13.65 -2.02 2.81
C ALA A 129 12.79 -2.37 1.56
N GLU A 130 13.35 -3.05 0.55
CA GLU A 130 12.62 -3.52 -0.63
C GLU A 130 11.71 -4.69 -0.24
N ASP A 131 10.49 -4.73 -0.77
CA ASP A 131 9.50 -5.79 -0.51
C ASP A 131 8.93 -5.81 0.93
N LEU A 132 8.89 -4.66 1.62
CA LEU A 132 8.11 -4.55 2.85
C LEU A 132 6.61 -4.68 2.55
N PRO A 133 5.82 -5.27 3.47
CA PRO A 133 4.38 -5.49 3.25
C PRO A 133 3.59 -4.23 2.87
N ASP A 134 4.05 -3.05 3.32
CA ASP A 134 3.36 -1.78 3.15
C ASP A 134 4.05 -0.79 2.21
N ALA A 135 5.24 -1.13 1.70
CA ALA A 135 6.03 -0.25 0.85
C ALA A 135 6.79 -1.04 -0.23
N SER A 136 6.53 -0.75 -1.51
CA SER A 136 7.25 -1.35 -2.64
C SER A 136 8.25 -0.34 -3.22
N PHE A 137 9.54 -0.63 -3.10
CA PHE A 137 10.61 0.14 -3.74
C PHE A 137 10.91 -0.35 -5.18
N ALA A 138 9.98 -1.06 -5.80
CA ALA A 138 10.17 -1.59 -7.15
C ALA A 138 10.49 -0.50 -8.17
N GLY A 139 11.53 -0.70 -8.97
CA GLY A 139 11.96 0.24 -10.01
C GLY A 139 12.62 1.53 -9.52
N GLN A 140 12.89 1.67 -8.21
CA GLN A 140 13.49 2.88 -7.65
C GLN A 140 15.01 2.97 -7.80
N GLN A 141 15.68 1.84 -8.07
CA GLN A 141 17.13 1.71 -8.04
C GLN A 141 17.67 1.08 -9.33
N ASP A 142 18.98 1.18 -9.55
CA ASP A 142 19.60 0.84 -10.81
C ASP A 142 20.02 -0.63 -10.93
N THR A 143 20.01 -1.13 -12.17
CA THR A 143 20.53 -2.45 -12.56
C THR A 143 21.51 -2.26 -13.72
N TYR A 144 22.65 -2.93 -13.64
CA TYR A 144 23.69 -2.88 -14.69
C TYR A 144 23.85 -4.27 -15.30
N LEU A 145 23.53 -4.37 -16.58
CA LEU A 145 23.64 -5.63 -17.35
C LEU A 145 24.98 -5.72 -18.06
N ASN A 146 25.36 -6.94 -18.41
CA ASN A 146 26.55 -7.25 -19.25
C ASN A 146 27.87 -6.72 -18.67
N VAL A 147 27.97 -6.64 -17.35
CA VAL A 147 29.19 -6.18 -16.66
C VAL A 147 30.26 -7.29 -16.74
N LYS A 148 31.50 -6.91 -16.99
CA LYS A 148 32.64 -7.81 -17.14
C LYS A 148 33.91 -7.20 -16.58
N GLY A 149 34.75 -8.02 -15.95
CA GLY A 149 36.02 -7.60 -15.35
C GLY A 149 35.88 -7.16 -13.90
N ALA A 150 36.79 -7.60 -13.03
CA ALA A 150 36.72 -7.38 -11.59
C ALA A 150 36.65 -5.91 -11.19
N GLU A 151 37.46 -5.04 -11.79
CA GLU A 151 37.47 -3.60 -11.51
C GLU A 151 36.17 -2.94 -11.89
N THR A 152 35.58 -3.34 -13.05
CA THR A 152 34.28 -2.82 -13.50
C THR A 152 33.18 -3.25 -12.56
N ILE A 153 33.20 -4.48 -12.05
CA ILE A 153 32.19 -4.97 -11.10
C ILE A 153 32.26 -4.20 -9.80
N VAL A 154 33.45 -3.95 -9.25
CA VAL A 154 33.65 -3.11 -8.07
C VAL A 154 33.05 -1.70 -8.30
N ALA A 155 33.32 -1.11 -9.48
CA ALA A 155 32.74 0.19 -9.82
C ALA A 155 31.21 0.14 -9.88
N LYS A 156 30.62 -0.89 -10.50
CA LYS A 156 29.16 -1.05 -10.59
C LYS A 156 28.51 -1.37 -9.26
N VAL A 157 29.17 -2.08 -8.36
CA VAL A 157 28.71 -2.23 -6.97
C VAL A 157 28.64 -0.86 -6.26
N LYS A 158 29.65 0.01 -6.45
CA LYS A 158 29.63 1.38 -5.91
C LYS A 158 28.51 2.22 -6.53
N GLU A 159 28.29 2.11 -7.84
CA GLU A 159 27.15 2.76 -8.52
C GLU A 159 25.80 2.25 -7.99
N CYS A 160 25.65 0.95 -7.74
CA CYS A 160 24.48 0.41 -7.05
C CYS A 160 24.26 1.07 -5.68
N TYR A 161 25.33 1.22 -4.89
CA TYR A 161 25.23 1.91 -3.59
C TYR A 161 24.79 3.37 -3.75
N ALA A 162 25.29 4.07 -4.76
CA ALA A 162 24.88 5.44 -5.05
C ALA A 162 23.42 5.53 -5.50
N SER A 163 22.85 4.48 -6.13
CA SER A 163 21.46 4.45 -6.58
C SER A 163 20.45 4.48 -5.42
N CYS A 164 20.90 4.26 -4.18
CA CYS A 164 20.10 4.52 -2.99
C CYS A 164 19.62 5.97 -2.92
N PHE A 165 20.32 6.90 -3.54
CA PHE A 165 20.04 8.32 -3.55
C PHE A 165 19.62 8.84 -4.94
N THR A 166 18.90 8.04 -5.72
CA THR A 166 18.14 8.58 -6.86
C THR A 166 17.02 9.50 -6.37
N ASP A 167 16.62 10.44 -7.18
CA ASP A 167 15.56 11.41 -6.86
C ASP A 167 14.28 10.70 -6.40
N ARG A 168 13.90 9.64 -7.14
CA ARG A 168 12.74 8.78 -6.86
C ARG A 168 12.88 8.05 -5.52
N ALA A 169 14.05 7.48 -5.22
CA ALA A 169 14.26 6.73 -3.99
C ALA A 169 14.25 7.65 -2.77
N VAL A 170 14.82 8.86 -2.89
CA VAL A 170 14.81 9.88 -1.83
C VAL A 170 13.39 10.41 -1.62
N TYR A 171 12.68 10.78 -2.70
CA TYR A 171 11.30 11.22 -2.63
C TYR A 171 10.39 10.18 -1.96
N TYR A 172 10.51 8.92 -2.40
CA TYR A 172 9.69 7.84 -1.89
C TYR A 172 9.94 7.60 -0.39
N ARG A 173 11.21 7.55 0.04
CA ARG A 173 11.55 7.40 1.47
C ARG A 173 10.99 8.51 2.32
N GLU A 174 11.14 9.76 1.89
CA GLU A 174 10.58 10.91 2.60
C GLU A 174 9.07 10.81 2.75
N LYS A 175 8.35 10.49 1.65
CA LYS A 175 6.89 10.34 1.67
C LYS A 175 6.40 9.15 2.49
N GLN A 176 7.23 8.16 2.70
CA GLN A 176 6.94 6.98 3.55
C GLN A 176 7.50 7.14 4.98
N GLY A 177 8.18 8.25 5.30
CA GLY A 177 8.73 8.51 6.62
C GLY A 177 9.98 7.71 6.99
N PHE A 178 10.69 7.15 6.00
CA PHE A 178 11.97 6.46 6.23
C PHE A 178 13.13 7.42 6.34
N ASP A 179 14.01 7.22 7.33
CA ASP A 179 15.29 7.93 7.37
C ASP A 179 16.14 7.55 6.14
N HIS A 180 16.68 8.56 5.46
CA HIS A 180 17.48 8.37 4.25
C HIS A 180 18.78 7.58 4.49
N LEU A 181 19.28 7.53 5.71
CA LEU A 181 20.54 6.88 6.07
C LEU A 181 20.36 5.48 6.68
N ASP A 182 19.15 5.11 7.08
CA ASP A 182 18.87 3.81 7.68
C ASP A 182 18.74 2.69 6.64
N VAL A 183 18.32 3.04 5.41
CA VAL A 183 18.21 2.09 4.31
C VAL A 183 19.59 1.75 3.76
N ALA A 184 19.99 0.50 3.87
CA ALA A 184 21.22 0.00 3.29
C ALA A 184 20.95 -0.75 1.99
N LEU A 185 21.97 -0.79 1.10
CA LEU A 185 21.92 -1.56 -0.14
C LEU A 185 22.88 -2.74 -0.11
N SER A 186 22.40 -3.83 -0.63
CA SER A 186 23.18 -4.95 -1.15
C SER A 186 23.29 -4.84 -2.67
N ALA A 187 24.33 -5.36 -3.26
CA ALA A 187 24.44 -5.50 -4.70
C ALA A 187 24.54 -7.00 -5.06
N ALA A 188 23.52 -7.51 -5.75
CA ALA A 188 23.53 -8.87 -6.29
C ALA A 188 24.37 -8.91 -7.56
N VAL A 189 25.40 -9.73 -7.60
CA VAL A 189 26.24 -10.03 -8.76
C VAL A 189 25.84 -11.40 -9.28
N GLN A 190 25.05 -11.43 -10.35
CA GLN A 190 24.42 -12.63 -10.90
C GLN A 190 24.94 -12.93 -12.30
N MET A 191 25.23 -14.20 -12.62
CA MET A 191 25.55 -14.62 -13.98
C MET A 191 24.55 -14.13 -15.00
N MET A 192 25.02 -13.52 -16.07
CA MET A 192 24.18 -13.03 -17.14
C MET A 192 23.55 -14.15 -17.96
N VAL A 193 22.26 -14.13 -18.14
CA VAL A 193 21.51 -14.91 -19.11
C VAL A 193 21.49 -14.15 -20.43
N PHE A 194 21.98 -14.74 -21.51
CA PHE A 194 21.94 -14.12 -22.84
C PHE A 194 20.60 -14.41 -23.48
N SER A 195 19.64 -13.56 -23.11
CA SER A 195 18.25 -13.84 -23.41
C SER A 195 17.93 -13.72 -24.90
N LYS A 196 17.60 -14.85 -25.53
CA LYS A 196 16.90 -14.89 -26.81
C LYS A 196 15.49 -14.32 -26.67
N ALA A 197 14.82 -14.69 -25.60
CA ALA A 197 13.53 -14.15 -25.17
C ALA A 197 13.55 -13.99 -23.66
N ALA A 198 12.87 -12.98 -23.15
CA ALA A 198 12.75 -12.73 -21.71
C ALA A 198 11.39 -12.10 -21.39
N GLY A 199 11.02 -12.12 -20.13
CA GLY A 199 9.77 -11.55 -19.72
C GLY A 199 9.46 -11.74 -18.25
N VAL A 200 8.18 -11.65 -17.95
CA VAL A 200 7.65 -11.75 -16.58
C VAL A 200 6.51 -12.77 -16.52
N MET A 201 6.23 -13.28 -15.36
CA MET A 201 5.09 -14.18 -15.15
C MET A 201 4.49 -14.01 -13.77
N PHE A 202 3.17 -14.22 -13.68
CA PHE A 202 2.40 -14.09 -12.46
C PHE A 202 1.62 -15.36 -12.18
N THR A 203 1.55 -15.76 -10.92
CA THR A 203 0.72 -16.91 -10.51
C THR A 203 -0.73 -16.54 -10.22
N VAL A 204 -1.13 -15.31 -10.53
CA VAL A 204 -2.51 -14.79 -10.52
C VAL A 204 -2.67 -13.90 -11.73
N ASN A 205 -3.84 -13.85 -12.34
CA ASN A 205 -4.11 -12.85 -13.35
C ASN A 205 -4.23 -11.48 -12.67
N VAL A 206 -3.22 -10.63 -12.88
CA VAL A 206 -3.10 -9.35 -12.19
C VAL A 206 -4.17 -8.33 -12.54
N ALA A 207 -4.92 -8.53 -13.64
CA ALA A 207 -6.04 -7.68 -14.01
C ALA A 207 -7.37 -8.13 -13.38
N THR A 208 -7.62 -9.44 -13.32
CA THR A 208 -8.90 -9.99 -12.92
C THR A 208 -8.90 -10.64 -11.54
N GLY A 209 -7.72 -10.98 -11.00
CA GLY A 209 -7.57 -11.74 -9.76
C GLY A 209 -7.86 -13.23 -9.93
N ASP A 210 -8.00 -13.72 -11.16
CA ASP A 210 -8.17 -15.15 -11.42
C ASP A 210 -6.88 -15.90 -11.00
N ASP A 211 -7.00 -16.75 -10.00
CA ASP A 211 -5.94 -17.56 -9.42
C ASP A 211 -5.82 -18.97 -9.99
N LYS A 212 -6.69 -19.31 -10.94
CA LYS A 212 -6.69 -20.62 -11.61
C LYS A 212 -5.67 -20.69 -12.74
N ASN A 213 -5.21 -19.55 -13.21
CA ASN A 213 -4.33 -19.43 -14.35
C ASN A 213 -3.03 -18.71 -13.96
N ILE A 214 -1.95 -19.08 -14.65
CA ILE A 214 -0.66 -18.39 -14.65
C ILE A 214 -0.63 -17.52 -15.90
N LEU A 215 -0.24 -16.26 -15.75
CA LEU A 215 -0.03 -15.33 -16.85
C LEU A 215 1.48 -15.23 -17.12
N ILE A 216 1.90 -15.47 -18.37
CA ILE A 216 3.29 -15.37 -18.81
C ILE A 216 3.35 -14.33 -19.93
N GLU A 217 4.17 -13.31 -19.78
CA GLU A 217 4.46 -12.30 -20.79
C GLU A 217 5.91 -12.45 -21.29
N GLY A 218 6.12 -12.41 -22.60
CA GLY A 218 7.42 -12.60 -23.18
C GLY A 218 7.67 -11.81 -24.45
N ALA A 219 8.92 -11.33 -24.61
CA ALA A 219 9.37 -10.61 -25.77
C ALA A 219 10.74 -11.10 -26.24
N TRP A 220 11.11 -10.81 -27.51
CA TRP A 220 12.45 -11.05 -28.01
C TRP A 220 13.48 -10.16 -27.32
N GLY A 221 14.66 -10.72 -27.01
CA GLY A 221 15.79 -10.02 -26.45
C GLY A 221 15.76 -9.92 -24.93
N LEU A 222 16.35 -8.87 -24.36
CA LEU A 222 16.45 -8.62 -22.93
C LEU A 222 15.12 -8.14 -22.34
N GLY A 223 14.82 -8.56 -21.12
CA GLY A 223 13.54 -8.31 -20.44
C GLY A 223 13.27 -6.84 -20.07
N GLU A 224 14.27 -5.96 -20.17
CA GLU A 224 14.11 -4.54 -19.89
C GLU A 224 12.97 -3.90 -20.68
N TYR A 225 12.83 -4.24 -21.98
CA TYR A 225 11.79 -3.67 -22.83
C TYR A 225 10.38 -4.14 -22.46
N VAL A 226 10.24 -5.31 -21.85
CA VAL A 226 8.97 -5.77 -21.28
C VAL A 226 8.63 -4.97 -20.02
N VAL A 227 9.57 -4.85 -19.09
CA VAL A 227 9.39 -4.16 -17.81
C VAL A 227 9.16 -2.65 -18.02
N GLN A 228 9.89 -2.03 -18.93
CA GLN A 228 9.72 -0.61 -19.28
C GLN A 228 8.45 -0.37 -20.10
N GLY A 229 7.88 -1.40 -20.73
CA GLY A 229 6.72 -1.28 -21.61
C GLY A 229 7.03 -0.76 -23.00
N THR A 230 8.29 -0.76 -23.40
CA THR A 230 8.76 -0.31 -24.72
C THR A 230 8.18 -1.15 -25.85
N VAL A 231 8.02 -2.45 -25.60
CA VAL A 231 7.40 -3.41 -26.53
C VAL A 231 6.14 -3.99 -25.92
N THR A 232 5.23 -4.47 -26.77
CA THR A 232 4.07 -5.24 -26.34
C THR A 232 4.42 -6.71 -26.36
N PRO A 233 4.51 -7.39 -25.21
CA PRO A 233 4.91 -8.79 -25.15
C PRO A 233 3.80 -9.73 -25.65
N ASP A 234 4.19 -10.94 -26.06
CA ASP A 234 3.26 -12.05 -26.17
C ASP A 234 2.65 -12.35 -24.80
N ASN A 235 1.41 -12.81 -24.80
CA ASN A 235 0.68 -13.18 -23.58
C ASN A 235 0.25 -14.63 -23.66
N TYR A 236 0.62 -15.44 -22.67
CA TYR A 236 0.26 -16.85 -22.56
C TYR A 236 -0.48 -17.07 -21.24
N THR A 237 -1.68 -17.58 -21.34
CA THR A 237 -2.48 -17.99 -20.17
C THR A 237 -2.38 -19.50 -20.02
N VAL A 238 -1.90 -19.98 -18.87
CA VAL A 238 -1.67 -21.39 -18.59
C VAL A 238 -2.50 -21.81 -17.39
N ASN A 239 -3.25 -22.91 -17.52
CA ASN A 239 -4.00 -23.45 -16.38
C ASN A 239 -3.04 -23.94 -15.29
N LYS A 240 -3.17 -23.39 -14.09
CA LYS A 240 -2.25 -23.67 -12.97
C LYS A 240 -2.29 -25.12 -12.52
N ALA A 241 -3.44 -25.79 -12.57
CA ALA A 241 -3.55 -27.18 -12.12
C ALA A 241 -2.91 -28.16 -13.10
N THR A 242 -3.16 -28.00 -14.41
CA THR A 242 -2.78 -28.96 -15.46
C THR A 242 -1.53 -28.56 -16.22
N CYS A 243 -1.05 -27.31 -16.11
CA CYS A 243 -0.02 -26.70 -16.94
C CYS A 243 -0.35 -26.75 -18.45
N GLU A 244 -1.63 -26.82 -18.81
CA GLU A 244 -2.07 -26.71 -20.20
C GLU A 244 -2.21 -25.26 -20.61
N ILE A 245 -1.79 -24.92 -21.81
CA ILE A 245 -1.91 -23.58 -22.37
C ILE A 245 -3.39 -23.36 -22.75
N VAL A 246 -4.04 -22.40 -22.11
CA VAL A 246 -5.45 -22.04 -22.31
C VAL A 246 -5.58 -21.04 -23.45
N GLU A 247 -4.68 -20.06 -23.51
CA GLU A 247 -4.73 -18.97 -24.49
C GLU A 247 -3.32 -18.51 -24.84
N LYS A 248 -3.15 -18.12 -26.11
CA LYS A 248 -1.94 -17.52 -26.64
C LYS A 248 -2.31 -16.27 -27.44
N ASN A 249 -1.78 -15.13 -27.04
CA ASN A 249 -1.87 -13.89 -27.78
C ASN A 249 -0.47 -13.50 -28.25
N VAL A 250 -0.17 -13.72 -29.52
CA VAL A 250 1.10 -13.35 -30.13
C VAL A 250 0.99 -11.94 -30.67
N ASN A 251 1.89 -11.05 -30.24
CA ASN A 251 1.91 -9.65 -30.65
C ASN A 251 3.12 -9.38 -31.55
N ALA A 252 2.95 -8.47 -32.52
CA ALA A 252 4.06 -8.04 -33.35
C ALA A 252 5.11 -7.29 -32.53
N GLN A 253 6.38 -7.59 -32.75
CA GLN A 253 7.50 -6.89 -32.09
C GLN A 253 8.48 -6.43 -33.17
N ASP A 254 8.62 -5.13 -33.33
CA ASP A 254 9.44 -4.48 -34.36
C ASP A 254 10.88 -4.20 -33.89
N ILE A 255 11.11 -4.06 -32.61
CA ILE A 255 12.43 -3.81 -32.01
C ILE A 255 12.72 -4.78 -30.86
N LYS A 256 13.99 -5.05 -30.62
CA LYS A 256 14.46 -5.82 -29.45
C LYS A 256 15.76 -5.23 -28.94
N LEU A 257 15.95 -5.35 -27.61
CA LEU A 257 17.21 -4.99 -26.97
C LEU A 257 18.12 -6.22 -26.93
N ILE A 258 19.31 -6.11 -27.51
CA ILE A 258 20.30 -7.18 -27.50
C ILE A 258 21.62 -6.73 -26.87
N ARG A 259 22.46 -7.67 -26.52
CA ARG A 259 23.81 -7.42 -26.05
C ARG A 259 24.77 -7.37 -27.26
N LYS A 260 25.65 -6.35 -27.30
CA LYS A 260 26.80 -6.29 -28.19
C LYS A 260 27.94 -7.16 -27.69
N ALA A 261 28.92 -7.41 -28.60
CA ALA A 261 30.12 -8.15 -28.25
C ALA A 261 31.02 -7.44 -27.21
N ASP A 262 30.98 -6.12 -27.15
CA ASP A 262 31.67 -5.28 -26.17
C ASP A 262 30.98 -5.22 -24.80
N GLY A 263 29.74 -5.72 -24.72
CA GLY A 263 28.96 -5.76 -23.48
C GLY A 263 27.87 -4.70 -23.40
N ASP A 264 27.88 -3.67 -24.22
CA ASP A 264 26.81 -2.67 -24.26
C ASP A 264 25.49 -3.27 -24.76
N CYS A 265 24.39 -2.67 -24.40
CA CYS A 265 23.07 -2.97 -24.97
C CYS A 265 22.82 -2.15 -26.25
N GLU A 266 22.14 -2.74 -27.20
CA GLU A 266 21.76 -2.11 -28.46
C GLU A 266 20.33 -2.47 -28.83
N GLU A 267 19.58 -1.44 -29.19
CA GLU A 267 18.30 -1.63 -29.85
C GLU A 267 18.50 -2.04 -31.30
N VAL A 268 17.89 -3.14 -31.70
CA VAL A 268 17.92 -3.61 -33.07
C VAL A 268 16.52 -3.91 -33.58
N VAL A 269 16.32 -3.69 -34.88
CA VAL A 269 15.05 -4.03 -35.55
C VAL A 269 14.93 -5.55 -35.66
N VAL A 270 13.79 -6.10 -35.27
CA VAL A 270 13.46 -7.52 -35.46
C VAL A 270 13.20 -7.77 -36.95
N PRO A 271 13.78 -8.80 -37.57
CA PRO A 271 13.49 -9.16 -38.96
C PRO A 271 12.00 -9.33 -39.20
N LEU A 272 11.51 -8.86 -40.34
CA LEU A 272 10.07 -8.81 -40.66
C LEU A 272 9.38 -10.18 -40.60
N ASP A 273 10.10 -11.23 -40.92
CA ASP A 273 9.66 -12.62 -40.83
C ASP A 273 9.58 -13.15 -39.37
N GLU A 274 10.34 -12.57 -38.45
CA GLU A 274 10.34 -12.93 -37.02
C GLU A 274 9.36 -12.07 -36.16
N GLN A 275 8.95 -10.89 -36.66
CA GLN A 275 8.15 -9.94 -35.87
C GLN A 275 6.87 -10.53 -35.30
N ASN A 276 6.20 -11.40 -36.06
CA ASN A 276 4.93 -12.03 -35.67
C ASN A 276 5.07 -13.47 -35.17
N GLU A 277 6.32 -13.95 -34.96
CA GLU A 277 6.55 -15.30 -34.45
C GLU A 277 6.33 -15.35 -32.95
N GLN A 278 5.89 -16.53 -32.49
CA GLN A 278 5.74 -16.83 -31.05
C GLN A 278 7.13 -16.82 -30.35
N LYS A 279 7.27 -16.07 -29.28
CA LYS A 279 8.56 -15.82 -28.60
C LYS A 279 9.02 -17.02 -27.77
N LEU A 280 8.10 -17.83 -27.29
CA LEU A 280 8.38 -19.04 -26.49
C LEU A 280 7.84 -20.28 -27.19
N THR A 281 8.54 -21.40 -27.12
CA THR A 281 7.96 -22.69 -27.50
C THR A 281 6.93 -23.14 -26.45
N ASP A 282 6.01 -24.04 -26.84
CA ASP A 282 4.99 -24.56 -25.92
C ASP A 282 5.64 -25.31 -24.73
N GLU A 283 6.77 -25.96 -24.95
CA GLU A 283 7.55 -26.63 -23.92
C GLU A 283 8.12 -25.64 -22.92
N GLN A 284 8.64 -24.49 -23.39
CA GLN A 284 9.18 -23.43 -22.54
C GLN A 284 8.08 -22.77 -21.71
N ILE A 285 6.90 -22.53 -22.29
CA ILE A 285 5.72 -22.01 -21.59
C ILE A 285 5.33 -22.94 -20.44
N LYS A 286 5.28 -24.26 -20.71
CA LYS A 286 4.95 -25.26 -19.66
C LYS A 286 6.03 -25.35 -18.58
N GLN A 287 7.32 -25.29 -18.95
CA GLN A 287 8.43 -25.28 -17.99
C GLN A 287 8.35 -24.05 -17.06
N LEU A 288 8.07 -22.87 -17.61
CA LEU A 288 7.86 -21.66 -16.82
C LEU A 288 6.67 -21.79 -15.87
N ALA A 289 5.56 -22.36 -16.34
CA ALA A 289 4.40 -22.61 -15.50
C ALA A 289 4.69 -23.59 -14.35
N GLU A 290 5.49 -24.63 -14.59
CA GLU A 290 5.93 -25.55 -13.54
C GLU A 290 6.84 -24.86 -12.52
N CYS A 291 7.78 -24.01 -12.97
CA CYS A 291 8.60 -23.21 -12.08
C CYS A 291 7.73 -22.29 -11.22
N ALA A 292 6.76 -21.60 -11.82
CA ALA A 292 5.85 -20.70 -11.13
C ALA A 292 5.06 -21.41 -10.02
N LYS A 293 4.56 -22.62 -10.30
CA LYS A 293 3.85 -23.46 -9.30
C LYS A 293 4.75 -23.84 -8.12
N LYS A 294 6.00 -24.27 -8.40
CA LYS A 294 6.95 -24.62 -7.35
C LYS A 294 7.26 -23.43 -6.45
N ILE A 295 7.48 -22.26 -7.05
CA ILE A 295 7.77 -21.03 -6.34
C ILE A 295 6.55 -20.58 -5.50
N GLU A 296 5.36 -20.53 -6.08
CA GLU A 296 4.14 -20.18 -5.34
C GLU A 296 3.88 -21.14 -4.17
N ALA A 297 4.01 -22.44 -4.40
CA ALA A 297 3.81 -23.45 -3.36
C ALA A 297 4.80 -23.28 -2.18
N HIS A 298 6.06 -22.89 -2.49
CA HIS A 298 7.08 -22.66 -1.48
C HIS A 298 6.80 -21.37 -0.68
N TYR A 299 6.46 -20.28 -1.36
CA TYR A 299 6.21 -18.98 -0.72
C TYR A 299 4.83 -18.89 -0.04
N GLY A 300 3.86 -19.69 -0.47
CA GLY A 300 2.50 -19.71 0.05
C GLY A 300 1.67 -18.46 -0.28
N CYS A 301 2.06 -17.71 -1.31
CA CYS A 301 1.36 -16.51 -1.78
C CYS A 301 1.55 -16.35 -3.29
N TYR A 302 0.75 -15.50 -3.93
CA TYR A 302 0.93 -15.19 -5.35
C TYR A 302 2.27 -14.54 -5.60
N MET A 303 2.86 -14.86 -6.76
CA MET A 303 4.23 -14.50 -7.10
C MET A 303 4.30 -13.73 -8.41
N ASP A 304 5.19 -12.77 -8.44
CA ASP A 304 5.69 -12.03 -9.58
C ASP A 304 7.13 -12.46 -9.86
N MET A 305 7.44 -12.88 -11.09
CA MET A 305 8.71 -13.49 -11.43
C MET A 305 9.23 -12.96 -12.76
N GLU A 306 10.55 -12.68 -12.81
CA GLU A 306 11.28 -12.39 -14.03
C GLU A 306 11.97 -13.68 -14.55
N TRP A 307 11.95 -13.87 -15.85
CA TRP A 307 12.55 -15.05 -16.49
C TRP A 307 13.27 -14.69 -17.79
N GLY A 308 14.18 -15.57 -18.22
CA GLY A 308 14.87 -15.46 -19.52
C GLY A 308 15.15 -16.84 -20.10
N VAL A 309 15.18 -16.92 -21.44
CA VAL A 309 15.63 -18.10 -22.21
C VAL A 309 17.01 -17.83 -22.75
N ASP A 310 18.02 -18.54 -22.28
CA ASP A 310 19.38 -18.36 -22.73
C ASP A 310 19.57 -18.88 -24.16
N GLU A 311 20.12 -18.04 -25.06
CA GLU A 311 20.37 -18.39 -26.48
C GLU A 311 21.38 -19.51 -26.66
N ARG A 312 22.28 -19.74 -25.66
CA ARG A 312 23.39 -20.71 -25.73
C ARG A 312 22.95 -22.14 -25.52
N ASP A 313 22.01 -22.37 -24.57
CA ASP A 313 21.52 -23.70 -24.20
C ASP A 313 20.00 -23.87 -24.37
N ASN A 314 19.32 -22.81 -24.76
CA ASN A 314 17.86 -22.73 -24.98
C ASN A 314 17.04 -23.12 -23.74
N LYS A 315 17.60 -22.96 -22.52
CA LYS A 315 16.91 -23.23 -21.25
C LYS A 315 16.30 -21.99 -20.67
N VAL A 316 15.22 -22.20 -19.91
CA VAL A 316 14.60 -21.15 -19.12
C VAL A 316 15.34 -20.97 -17.80
N TYR A 317 15.47 -19.73 -17.36
CA TYR A 317 16.04 -19.36 -16.08
C TYR A 317 15.12 -18.38 -15.35
N ILE A 318 14.99 -18.52 -14.04
CA ILE A 318 14.31 -17.58 -13.16
C ILE A 318 15.34 -16.54 -12.71
N LEU A 319 15.10 -15.28 -13.04
CA LEU A 319 16.04 -14.18 -12.80
C LEU A 319 15.73 -13.42 -11.52
N GLN A 320 14.45 -13.44 -11.10
CA GLN A 320 13.96 -12.83 -9.85
C GLN A 320 12.60 -13.42 -9.52
N ALA A 321 12.25 -13.48 -8.22
CA ALA A 321 10.89 -13.75 -7.77
C ALA A 321 10.57 -12.87 -6.55
N ARG A 322 9.35 -12.37 -6.48
CA ARG A 322 8.84 -11.60 -5.33
C ARG A 322 7.36 -11.88 -5.09
N PRO A 323 6.85 -11.73 -3.87
CA PRO A 323 5.41 -11.78 -3.61
C PRO A 323 4.66 -10.73 -4.43
N GLU A 324 3.56 -11.14 -5.06
CA GLU A 324 2.61 -10.21 -5.67
C GLU A 324 1.79 -9.54 -4.56
N THR A 325 1.81 -8.21 -4.48
CA THR A 325 1.30 -7.49 -3.32
C THR A 325 -0.15 -7.07 -3.43
N VAL A 326 -0.67 -6.79 -4.64
CA VAL A 326 -2.02 -6.24 -4.84
C VAL A 326 -3.10 -7.29 -4.59
N TRP A 327 -3.03 -8.43 -5.26
CA TRP A 327 -4.03 -9.50 -5.13
C TRP A 327 -3.80 -10.37 -3.89
N SER A 328 -2.54 -10.51 -3.44
CA SER A 328 -2.23 -11.13 -2.16
C SER A 328 -2.84 -10.36 -0.98
N ARG A 329 -2.98 -9.03 -1.09
CA ARG A 329 -3.74 -8.20 -0.15
C ARG A 329 -5.24 -8.31 -0.40
N ARG A 330 -5.71 -8.16 -1.64
CA ARG A 330 -7.14 -8.20 -2.01
C ARG A 330 -7.79 -9.56 -1.71
N ASN A 331 -7.08 -10.67 -1.89
CA ASN A 331 -7.63 -12.00 -1.54
C ASN A 331 -7.67 -12.28 -0.04
N LYS A 332 -6.90 -11.55 0.76
CA LYS A 332 -7.10 -11.49 2.20
C LYS A 332 -8.33 -10.64 2.57
N GLU A 333 -8.75 -9.73 1.69
CA GLU A 333 -9.80 -8.74 1.94
C GLU A 333 -11.13 -9.03 1.25
N ASN A 334 -11.17 -9.71 0.08
CA ASN A 334 -12.40 -9.89 -0.70
C ASN A 334 -12.45 -11.22 -1.46
N GLY A 335 -13.58 -11.89 -1.37
CA GLY A 335 -13.93 -13.02 -2.25
C GLY A 335 -14.06 -12.61 -3.73
N ALA A 336 -14.04 -13.62 -4.64
CA ALA A 336 -13.92 -13.55 -6.08
C ALA A 336 -14.53 -12.31 -6.80
N PRO A 337 -13.85 -11.78 -7.84
CA PRO A 337 -14.28 -10.59 -8.57
C PRO A 337 -15.67 -10.75 -9.17
N LYS A 338 -16.51 -9.72 -9.06
CA LYS A 338 -17.77 -9.64 -9.81
C LYS A 338 -17.43 -9.34 -11.27
N GLU A 339 -17.97 -10.10 -12.21
CA GLU A 339 -17.99 -9.73 -13.64
C GLU A 339 -18.68 -8.38 -13.79
N GLU A 340 -17.93 -7.35 -14.13
CA GLU A 340 -18.49 -6.07 -14.55
C GLU A 340 -19.10 -6.22 -15.95
N LYS A 341 -20.30 -5.67 -16.15
CA LYS A 341 -20.97 -5.74 -17.43
C LYS A 341 -20.25 -4.87 -18.45
N LYS A 342 -20.00 -5.42 -19.64
CA LYS A 342 -19.49 -4.69 -20.80
C LYS A 342 -20.39 -3.50 -21.10
N VAL A 343 -19.78 -2.33 -21.35
CA VAL A 343 -20.50 -1.15 -21.80
C VAL A 343 -21.13 -1.46 -23.16
N THR A 344 -22.45 -1.59 -23.20
CA THR A 344 -23.20 -1.77 -24.44
C THR A 344 -23.62 -0.41 -24.99
N THR A 345 -23.05 -0.01 -26.10
CA THR A 345 -23.34 1.26 -26.76
C THR A 345 -23.21 1.13 -28.27
N ASP A 346 -23.97 1.92 -29.03
CA ASP A 346 -23.83 2.08 -30.48
C ASP A 346 -22.75 3.12 -30.85
N ARG A 347 -22.02 3.66 -29.88
CA ARG A 347 -20.97 4.65 -30.09
C ARG A 347 -19.73 4.02 -30.73
N LYS A 348 -19.04 4.84 -31.54
CA LYS A 348 -17.84 4.42 -32.25
C LYS A 348 -16.73 4.07 -31.24
N VAL A 349 -16.15 2.89 -31.40
CA VAL A 349 -14.89 2.53 -30.75
C VAL A 349 -13.76 3.31 -31.42
N ILE A 350 -12.94 4.04 -30.67
CA ILE A 350 -11.79 4.79 -31.18
C ILE A 350 -10.56 3.89 -31.22
N VAL A 351 -10.19 3.31 -30.07
CA VAL A 351 -9.05 2.38 -29.95
C VAL A 351 -9.36 1.23 -29.00
N LYS A 352 -8.58 0.15 -29.13
CA LYS A 352 -8.60 -1.01 -28.21
C LYS A 352 -7.20 -1.27 -27.70
N GLY A 353 -7.09 -1.74 -26.46
CA GLY A 353 -5.82 -2.13 -25.83
C GLY A 353 -6.00 -3.26 -24.81
N LEU A 354 -4.97 -3.51 -24.04
CA LEU A 354 -4.99 -4.48 -22.93
C LEU A 354 -5.64 -3.87 -21.68
N PRO A 355 -6.58 -4.57 -21.02
CA PRO A 355 -7.24 -4.09 -19.81
C PRO A 355 -6.31 -4.20 -18.60
N ALA A 356 -5.51 -3.16 -18.32
CA ALA A 356 -4.43 -3.21 -17.33
C ALA A 356 -4.88 -2.93 -15.88
N SER A 357 -5.86 -2.04 -15.69
CA SER A 357 -6.50 -1.78 -14.40
C SER A 357 -7.98 -1.53 -14.65
N PRO A 358 -8.90 -2.30 -14.03
CA PRO A 358 -10.32 -2.27 -14.40
C PRO A 358 -11.02 -0.97 -13.96
N GLY A 359 -12.12 -0.66 -14.62
CA GLY A 359 -13.02 0.46 -14.30
C GLY A 359 -13.55 1.16 -15.53
N ASN A 360 -14.69 1.84 -15.35
CA ASN A 360 -15.38 2.58 -16.40
C ASN A 360 -15.47 4.05 -16.03
N VAL A 361 -14.86 4.92 -16.84
CA VAL A 361 -14.89 6.37 -16.60
C VAL A 361 -15.03 7.15 -17.90
N ALA A 362 -15.64 8.31 -17.82
CA ALA A 362 -15.67 9.28 -18.92
C ALA A 362 -14.97 10.57 -18.51
N GLY A 363 -14.30 11.20 -19.47
CA GLY A 363 -13.59 12.44 -19.20
C GLY A 363 -12.93 13.00 -20.45
N ARG A 364 -12.29 14.16 -20.26
CA ARG A 364 -11.57 14.86 -21.31
C ARG A 364 -10.16 14.29 -21.45
N VAL A 365 -9.77 14.04 -22.67
CA VAL A 365 -8.42 13.55 -23.01
C VAL A 365 -7.39 14.68 -22.95
N HIS A 366 -6.23 14.36 -22.42
CA HIS A 366 -5.03 15.20 -22.54
C HIS A 366 -3.86 14.30 -23.00
N VAL A 367 -3.39 14.58 -24.22
CA VAL A 367 -2.28 13.83 -24.83
C VAL A 367 -0.96 14.49 -24.45
N ILE A 368 -0.13 13.79 -23.68
CA ILE A 368 1.22 14.25 -23.29
C ILE A 368 2.23 13.23 -23.79
N LEU A 369 3.20 13.67 -24.59
CA LEU A 369 4.23 12.82 -25.17
C LEU A 369 5.58 12.93 -24.44
N ASP A 370 5.81 14.07 -23.74
CA ASP A 370 7.07 14.34 -23.04
C ASP A 370 6.79 14.65 -21.55
N PRO A 371 7.47 13.96 -20.61
CA PRO A 371 7.29 14.18 -19.18
C PRO A 371 7.61 15.62 -18.72
N SER A 372 8.31 16.42 -19.51
CA SER A 372 8.54 17.84 -19.19
C SER A 372 7.25 18.68 -19.21
N HIS A 373 6.17 18.20 -19.79
CA HIS A 373 4.86 18.88 -19.88
C HIS A 373 3.84 18.36 -18.85
N ILE A 374 4.23 17.52 -17.92
CA ILE A 374 3.34 16.95 -16.88
C ILE A 374 2.63 18.04 -16.06
N ASP A 375 3.24 19.18 -15.87
CA ASP A 375 2.67 20.31 -15.12
C ASP A 375 1.42 20.92 -15.82
N GLU A 376 1.22 20.66 -17.10
CA GLU A 376 0.04 21.11 -17.87
C GLU A 376 -1.17 20.20 -17.60
N PHE A 377 -0.97 18.99 -17.08
CA PHE A 377 -2.01 18.01 -16.81
C PHE A 377 -2.86 18.40 -15.61
N LYS A 378 -4.18 18.42 -15.81
CA LYS A 378 -5.14 18.83 -14.78
C LYS A 378 -5.80 17.63 -14.12
N GLU A 379 -6.21 17.82 -12.89
CA GLU A 379 -6.94 16.82 -12.14
C GLU A 379 -8.25 16.41 -12.81
N GLY A 380 -8.49 15.09 -12.91
CA GLY A 380 -9.70 14.53 -13.51
C GLY A 380 -9.69 14.38 -15.03
N GLU A 381 -8.60 14.76 -15.72
CA GLU A 381 -8.40 14.48 -17.13
C GLU A 381 -7.99 13.02 -17.38
N ILE A 382 -8.12 12.55 -18.61
CA ILE A 382 -7.67 11.23 -19.06
C ILE A 382 -6.29 11.40 -19.70
N LEU A 383 -5.28 10.77 -19.11
CA LEU A 383 -3.92 10.80 -19.64
C LEU A 383 -3.78 9.84 -20.82
N VAL A 384 -3.36 10.37 -21.98
CA VAL A 384 -2.98 9.57 -23.16
C VAL A 384 -1.52 9.84 -23.48
N THR A 385 -0.70 8.79 -23.53
CA THR A 385 0.74 8.92 -23.78
C THR A 385 1.29 7.68 -24.51
N GLU A 386 2.52 7.75 -25.03
CA GLU A 386 3.16 6.58 -25.65
C GLU A 386 3.42 5.49 -24.62
N MET A 387 3.99 5.86 -23.47
CA MET A 387 4.25 5.00 -22.31
C MET A 387 4.47 5.84 -21.06
N THR A 388 4.46 5.22 -19.87
CA THR A 388 4.81 5.92 -18.64
C THR A 388 6.08 5.35 -18.01
N ALA A 389 6.79 6.21 -17.30
CA ALA A 389 7.95 5.90 -16.50
C ALA A 389 7.75 6.48 -15.07
N PRO A 390 8.62 6.23 -14.10
CA PRO A 390 8.42 6.69 -12.73
C PRO A 390 8.23 8.20 -12.54
N ASP A 391 8.76 9.02 -13.42
CA ASP A 391 8.58 10.47 -13.44
C ASP A 391 7.16 10.92 -13.84
N TRP A 392 6.32 10.02 -14.39
CA TRP A 392 4.92 10.26 -14.70
C TRP A 392 3.97 10.15 -13.52
N VAL A 393 4.42 9.60 -12.39
CA VAL A 393 3.56 9.35 -11.23
C VAL A 393 2.77 10.58 -10.76
N PRO A 394 3.32 11.82 -10.78
CA PRO A 394 2.55 13.01 -10.42
C PRO A 394 1.33 13.25 -11.33
N ALA A 395 1.45 13.04 -12.65
CA ALA A 395 0.33 13.13 -13.58
C ALA A 395 -0.64 11.96 -13.40
N MET A 396 -0.11 10.74 -13.23
CA MET A 396 -0.93 9.54 -13.02
C MET A 396 -1.84 9.67 -11.81
N LYS A 397 -1.38 10.25 -10.70
CA LYS A 397 -2.20 10.49 -9.50
C LYS A 397 -3.37 11.44 -9.73
N LYS A 398 -3.24 12.39 -10.66
CA LYS A 398 -4.30 13.34 -11.05
C LYS A 398 -5.24 12.77 -12.11
N ALA A 399 -4.82 11.70 -12.80
CA ALA A 399 -5.56 11.14 -13.91
C ALA A 399 -6.81 10.40 -13.47
N LYS A 400 -7.89 10.58 -14.22
CA LYS A 400 -9.15 9.83 -14.05
C LYS A 400 -9.06 8.46 -14.72
N ALA A 401 -8.30 8.35 -15.80
CA ALA A 401 -7.89 7.10 -16.45
C ALA A 401 -6.59 7.31 -17.22
N ILE A 402 -5.94 6.23 -17.61
CA ILE A 402 -4.68 6.22 -18.36
C ILE A 402 -4.81 5.32 -19.56
N VAL A 403 -4.34 5.80 -20.74
CA VAL A 403 -4.28 5.02 -21.99
C VAL A 403 -2.88 5.16 -22.56
N THR A 404 -2.23 4.03 -22.88
CA THR A 404 -0.89 4.06 -23.50
C THR A 404 -0.83 3.30 -24.83
N ASP A 405 0.03 3.77 -25.73
CA ASP A 405 0.28 3.14 -27.03
C ASP A 405 0.98 1.80 -26.86
N SER A 406 2.00 1.76 -26.02
CA SER A 406 2.85 0.61 -25.73
C SER A 406 2.64 0.08 -24.33
N GLY A 407 3.17 -1.12 -24.05
CA GLY A 407 3.19 -1.74 -22.74
C GLY A 407 2.27 -2.96 -22.63
N GLY A 408 2.63 -3.85 -21.71
CA GLY A 408 1.86 -5.05 -21.32
C GLY A 408 1.23 -4.90 -19.94
N MET A 409 0.67 -5.99 -19.43
CA MET A 409 0.01 -6.03 -18.11
C MET A 409 0.96 -5.72 -16.94
N THR A 410 2.25 -5.72 -17.19
CA THR A 410 3.33 -5.63 -16.20
C THR A 410 4.19 -4.39 -16.33
N CYS A 411 3.89 -3.53 -17.32
CA CYS A 411 4.60 -2.27 -17.50
C CYS A 411 4.29 -1.28 -16.36
N HIS A 412 5.09 -0.24 -16.24
CA HIS A 412 4.96 0.80 -15.23
C HIS A 412 3.54 1.38 -15.15
N ALA A 413 2.93 1.72 -16.31
CA ALA A 413 1.56 2.21 -16.37
C ALA A 413 0.57 1.26 -15.67
N SER A 414 0.69 -0.05 -15.96
CA SER A 414 -0.20 -1.08 -15.43
C SER A 414 -0.03 -1.28 -13.93
N ILE A 415 1.21 -1.33 -13.44
CA ILE A 415 1.51 -1.55 -12.02
C ILE A 415 1.00 -0.38 -11.19
N VAL A 416 1.43 0.84 -11.53
CA VAL A 416 1.07 2.05 -10.76
C VAL A 416 -0.42 2.34 -10.84
N SER A 417 -1.07 2.12 -11.99
CA SER A 417 -2.53 2.32 -12.10
C SER A 417 -3.31 1.38 -11.19
N ARG A 418 -2.88 0.13 -11.05
CA ARG A 418 -3.50 -0.83 -10.10
C ARG A 418 -3.28 -0.43 -8.64
N GLU A 419 -2.08 0.03 -8.30
CA GLU A 419 -1.77 0.52 -6.94
C GLU A 419 -2.62 1.74 -6.57
N LEU A 420 -2.81 2.65 -7.52
CA LEU A 420 -3.62 3.86 -7.35
C LEU A 420 -5.13 3.62 -7.52
N GLY A 421 -5.54 2.45 -8.02
CA GLY A 421 -6.95 2.16 -8.33
C GLY A 421 -7.50 2.95 -9.52
N ILE A 422 -6.64 3.39 -10.45
CA ILE A 422 -7.01 4.20 -11.62
C ILE A 422 -7.24 3.29 -12.82
N PRO A 423 -8.37 3.41 -13.56
CA PRO A 423 -8.63 2.66 -14.78
C PRO A 423 -7.52 2.84 -15.81
N CYS A 424 -7.02 1.74 -16.40
CA CYS A 424 -5.89 1.81 -17.32
C CYS A 424 -6.03 0.83 -18.48
N ILE A 425 -5.77 1.35 -19.70
CA ILE A 425 -5.66 0.57 -20.93
C ILE A 425 -4.25 0.77 -21.51
N VAL A 426 -3.54 -0.30 -21.83
CA VAL A 426 -2.19 -0.24 -22.38
C VAL A 426 -2.07 -0.97 -23.72
N GLY A 427 -1.00 -0.70 -24.48
CA GLY A 427 -0.67 -1.45 -25.69
C GLY A 427 -1.66 -1.25 -26.84
N THR A 428 -2.23 -0.06 -27.02
CA THR A 428 -3.23 0.20 -28.06
C THR A 428 -2.64 0.06 -29.47
N LYS A 429 -1.39 0.45 -29.67
CA LYS A 429 -0.67 0.34 -30.96
C LYS A 429 -0.59 -1.11 -31.46
N SER A 430 -0.36 -2.06 -30.58
CA SER A 430 -0.29 -3.49 -30.95
C SER A 430 -1.66 -4.11 -31.29
N ARG A 431 -2.74 -3.44 -30.90
CA ARG A 431 -4.13 -3.85 -31.18
C ARG A 431 -4.73 -3.14 -32.40
N GLY A 432 -3.90 -2.37 -33.14
CA GLY A 432 -4.24 -1.80 -34.44
C GLY A 432 -3.97 -0.31 -34.57
N GLU A 433 -4.20 0.52 -33.56
CA GLU A 433 -4.05 1.98 -33.67
C GLU A 433 -3.47 2.57 -32.38
N ALA A 434 -2.43 3.41 -32.52
CA ALA A 434 -1.85 4.12 -31.40
C ALA A 434 -2.83 5.16 -30.83
N ALA A 435 -3.07 5.15 -29.53
CA ALA A 435 -3.99 6.07 -28.86
C ALA A 435 -3.57 7.53 -29.05
N THR A 436 -2.25 7.81 -28.94
CA THR A 436 -1.70 9.16 -29.06
C THR A 436 -1.96 9.81 -30.42
N THR A 437 -2.08 9.04 -31.50
CA THR A 437 -2.34 9.54 -32.84
C THR A 437 -3.80 9.45 -33.27
N THR A 438 -4.55 8.54 -32.64
CA THR A 438 -5.94 8.22 -33.01
C THR A 438 -6.95 8.97 -32.16
N ILE A 439 -6.64 9.26 -30.89
CA ILE A 439 -7.49 10.04 -29.99
C ILE A 439 -7.04 11.51 -30.06
N PRO A 440 -7.84 12.44 -30.60
CA PRO A 440 -7.48 13.85 -30.61
C PRO A 440 -7.38 14.42 -29.19
N ASP A 441 -6.40 15.29 -28.97
CA ASP A 441 -6.29 16.00 -27.68
C ASP A 441 -7.53 16.86 -27.42
N GLY A 442 -7.94 16.92 -26.16
CA GLY A 442 -9.05 17.75 -25.67
C GLY A 442 -10.45 17.25 -26.02
N ILE A 443 -10.62 16.08 -26.61
CA ILE A 443 -11.97 15.48 -26.81
C ILE A 443 -12.44 14.75 -25.54
N ASP A 444 -13.76 14.58 -25.43
CA ASP A 444 -14.38 13.76 -24.42
C ASP A 444 -14.47 12.29 -24.90
N VAL A 445 -14.07 11.36 -24.05
CA VAL A 445 -14.13 9.92 -24.31
C VAL A 445 -14.68 9.16 -23.12
N THR A 446 -15.13 7.93 -23.37
CA THR A 446 -15.46 6.96 -22.32
C THR A 446 -14.48 5.79 -22.38
N ILE A 447 -13.84 5.52 -21.27
CA ILE A 447 -12.88 4.43 -21.08
C ILE A 447 -13.60 3.27 -20.41
N ASP A 448 -13.70 2.12 -21.09
CA ASP A 448 -14.05 0.82 -20.53
C ASP A 448 -12.75 0.04 -20.35
N ALA A 449 -12.05 0.33 -19.26
CA ALA A 449 -10.78 -0.30 -18.98
C ALA A 449 -10.93 -1.77 -18.52
N THR A 450 -12.13 -2.19 -18.15
CA THR A 450 -12.43 -3.61 -17.84
C THR A 450 -12.36 -4.48 -19.09
N HIS A 451 -12.77 -3.91 -20.25
CA HIS A 451 -12.75 -4.63 -21.52
C HIS A 451 -11.70 -4.10 -22.52
N GLY A 452 -10.89 -3.12 -22.10
CA GLY A 452 -9.81 -2.55 -22.92
C GLY A 452 -10.31 -1.74 -24.12
N VAL A 453 -11.37 -0.97 -23.99
CA VAL A 453 -12.01 -0.24 -25.10
C VAL A 453 -12.19 1.23 -24.78
N VAL A 454 -11.85 2.11 -25.74
CA VAL A 454 -12.10 3.53 -25.68
C VAL A 454 -13.20 3.90 -26.67
N TYR A 455 -14.27 4.56 -26.20
CA TYR A 455 -15.42 5.01 -26.99
C TYR A 455 -15.41 6.52 -27.17
N GLU A 456 -15.93 6.98 -28.31
CA GLU A 456 -16.08 8.40 -28.63
C GLU A 456 -17.20 9.05 -27.78
N GLY A 457 -16.89 10.17 -27.15
CA GLY A 457 -17.81 10.98 -26.36
C GLY A 457 -18.09 10.41 -24.96
N ILE A 458 -18.82 11.19 -24.18
CA ILE A 458 -19.30 10.76 -22.86
C ILE A 458 -20.50 9.83 -23.07
N ILE A 459 -20.33 8.60 -22.68
CA ILE A 459 -21.44 7.66 -22.50
C ILE A 459 -21.90 7.89 -21.08
N GLU A 460 -22.95 8.68 -20.90
CA GLU A 460 -23.64 8.71 -19.62
C GLU A 460 -24.15 7.29 -19.40
N GLU A 461 -23.70 6.64 -18.33
CA GLU A 461 -24.49 5.53 -17.82
C GLU A 461 -25.90 6.08 -17.64
N PRO A 462 -26.95 5.42 -18.20
CA PRO A 462 -28.28 5.91 -18.01
C PRO A 462 -28.45 6.07 -16.50
N LYS A 463 -28.57 7.32 -16.02
CA LYS A 463 -29.15 7.57 -14.71
C LYS A 463 -30.38 6.69 -14.73
N ALA A 464 -30.41 5.67 -13.87
CA ALA A 464 -31.57 4.81 -13.75
C ALA A 464 -32.73 5.76 -13.45
N GLU A 465 -33.45 6.16 -14.50
CA GLU A 465 -34.83 6.61 -14.35
C GLU A 465 -35.48 5.45 -13.64
N GLN A 466 -35.94 5.70 -12.45
CA GLN A 466 -36.75 4.73 -11.71
C GLN A 466 -37.88 4.26 -12.65
N PRO A 467 -37.85 3.06 -13.23
CA PRO A 467 -39.07 2.50 -13.77
C PRO A 467 -39.91 2.22 -12.53
N ALA A 468 -41.04 2.80 -12.46
CA ALA A 468 -42.14 2.30 -11.66
C ALA A 468 -42.48 0.89 -12.18
N GLN A 469 -41.70 -0.06 -11.74
CA GLN A 469 -41.99 -1.49 -11.56
C GLN A 469 -40.66 -2.20 -11.29
N GLN A 470 -40.48 -2.55 -10.02
CA GLN A 470 -39.40 -3.33 -9.49
C GLN A 470 -39.27 -4.66 -10.26
N VAL A 471 -38.21 -4.81 -11.06
CA VAL A 471 -37.52 -6.07 -11.13
C VAL A 471 -36.40 -5.97 -10.09
N VAL A 472 -36.67 -6.52 -8.92
CA VAL A 472 -35.77 -6.66 -7.81
C VAL A 472 -34.51 -7.36 -8.35
N ALA A 473 -33.43 -6.62 -8.58
CA ALA A 473 -32.10 -7.21 -8.42
C ALA A 473 -32.16 -7.87 -7.05
N ALA A 474 -31.88 -9.15 -6.94
CA ALA A 474 -31.93 -9.83 -5.65
C ALA A 474 -31.06 -9.01 -4.71
N ASP A 475 -31.74 -8.30 -3.79
CA ASP A 475 -31.06 -7.46 -2.79
C ASP A 475 -30.01 -8.36 -2.14
N GLU A 476 -28.75 -7.94 -2.17
CA GLU A 476 -27.70 -8.69 -1.49
C GLU A 476 -28.13 -8.82 -0.04
N TYR A 477 -28.58 -9.99 0.35
CA TYR A 477 -29.13 -10.24 1.67
C TYR A 477 -28.00 -10.24 2.69
N PHE A 478 -28.10 -9.33 3.65
CA PHE A 478 -27.22 -9.29 4.81
C PHE A 478 -28.01 -9.83 6.01
N PRO A 479 -27.60 -10.98 6.57
CA PRO A 479 -28.27 -11.55 7.72
C PRO A 479 -28.23 -10.54 8.90
N PRO A 480 -29.28 -10.47 9.72
CA PRO A 480 -29.23 -9.69 10.95
C PRO A 480 -28.20 -10.30 11.91
N THR A 481 -27.47 -9.45 12.60
CA THR A 481 -26.45 -9.83 13.57
C THR A 481 -26.79 -9.29 14.94
N GLY A 482 -26.44 -10.04 16.00
CA GLY A 482 -26.49 -9.56 17.38
C GLY A 482 -25.43 -8.50 17.62
N THR A 483 -24.21 -8.72 17.12
CA THR A 483 -23.11 -7.76 17.12
C THR A 483 -23.34 -6.72 16.02
N LYS A 484 -23.37 -5.44 16.35
CA LYS A 484 -23.53 -4.37 15.36
C LYS A 484 -22.26 -4.13 14.59
N ILE A 485 -22.39 -3.86 13.29
CA ILE A 485 -21.26 -3.50 12.44
C ILE A 485 -21.34 -2.03 12.11
N TYR A 486 -20.48 -1.27 12.74
CA TYR A 486 -20.28 0.15 12.48
C TYR A 486 -19.16 0.38 11.46
N MET A 487 -19.03 1.62 11.03
CA MET A 487 -18.03 2.04 10.07
C MET A 487 -17.14 3.14 10.66
N ASN A 488 -15.84 3.08 10.33
CA ASN A 488 -14.91 4.19 10.57
C ASN A 488 -15.02 5.18 9.41
N LEU A 489 -15.08 6.47 9.69
CA LEU A 489 -15.14 7.52 8.68
C LEU A 489 -14.28 8.71 9.12
N GLY A 490 -13.37 9.15 8.23
CA GLY A 490 -12.58 10.36 8.41
C GLY A 490 -13.15 11.53 7.62
N ASP A 491 -13.35 11.34 6.31
CA ASP A 491 -13.72 12.38 5.36
C ASP A 491 -15.25 12.56 5.28
N PRO A 492 -15.79 13.74 5.65
CA PRO A 492 -17.23 14.04 5.56
C PRO A 492 -17.81 13.93 4.14
N GLU A 493 -17.03 14.23 3.09
CA GLU A 493 -17.51 14.19 1.70
C GLU A 493 -17.89 12.78 1.25
N LEU A 494 -17.29 11.77 1.84
CA LEU A 494 -17.56 10.37 1.53
C LEU A 494 -18.81 9.81 2.27
N ALA A 495 -19.42 10.58 3.17
CA ALA A 495 -20.51 10.11 4.03
C ALA A 495 -21.73 9.64 3.21
N GLU A 496 -22.16 10.40 2.21
CA GLU A 496 -23.30 10.04 1.36
C GLU A 496 -23.06 8.74 0.58
N LYS A 497 -21.87 8.58 0.02
CA LYS A 497 -21.46 7.37 -0.69
C LYS A 497 -21.52 6.14 0.21
N TYR A 498 -20.96 6.25 1.40
CA TYR A 498 -20.86 5.13 2.33
C TYR A 498 -22.12 4.89 3.15
N ALA A 499 -23.03 5.85 3.21
CA ALA A 499 -24.34 5.66 3.84
C ALA A 499 -25.17 4.54 3.19
N THR A 500 -24.86 4.15 1.96
CA THR A 500 -25.49 3.03 1.25
C THR A 500 -25.03 1.65 1.75
N LEU A 501 -23.93 1.59 2.51
CA LEU A 501 -23.42 0.32 3.04
C LEU A 501 -24.32 -0.24 4.14
N PRO A 502 -24.36 -1.58 4.32
CA PRO A 502 -25.19 -2.26 5.32
C PRO A 502 -24.62 -2.16 6.74
N CYS A 503 -24.12 -1.00 7.13
CA CYS A 503 -23.62 -0.72 8.46
C CYS A 503 -24.74 -0.25 9.40
N ASP A 504 -24.55 -0.45 10.70
CA ASP A 504 -25.51 -0.06 11.73
C ASP A 504 -25.30 1.41 12.21
N GLY A 505 -24.26 2.09 11.72
CA GLY A 505 -23.91 3.48 12.05
C GLY A 505 -22.41 3.75 11.83
N ILE A 506 -21.93 4.85 12.40
CA ILE A 506 -20.52 5.21 12.46
C ILE A 506 -20.03 5.08 13.89
N GLY A 507 -19.08 4.16 14.12
CA GLY A 507 -18.48 3.91 15.44
C GLY A 507 -17.31 4.83 15.75
N LEU A 508 -16.62 5.31 14.70
CA LEU A 508 -15.55 6.31 14.82
C LEU A 508 -15.62 7.29 13.66
N MET A 509 -16.01 8.52 13.95
CA MET A 509 -15.79 9.67 13.10
C MET A 509 -14.59 10.43 13.64
N ARG A 510 -13.58 10.66 12.82
CA ARG A 510 -12.38 11.42 13.18
C ARG A 510 -12.53 12.87 12.75
N GLU A 511 -12.67 13.77 13.72
CA GLU A 511 -12.81 15.19 13.40
C GLU A 511 -11.50 15.85 12.92
N GLU A 512 -10.35 15.21 13.14
CA GLU A 512 -9.04 15.68 12.70
C GLU A 512 -8.99 15.94 11.21
N PHE A 513 -9.73 15.15 10.42
CA PHE A 513 -9.87 15.39 8.97
C PHE A 513 -10.53 16.74 8.65
N ILE A 514 -11.46 17.18 9.48
CA ILE A 514 -12.09 18.50 9.28
C ILE A 514 -11.06 19.60 9.56
N TRP A 515 -10.23 19.42 10.59
CA TRP A 515 -9.16 20.36 10.91
C TRP A 515 -8.13 20.49 9.77
N THR A 516 -7.70 19.36 9.21
CA THR A 516 -6.64 19.34 8.19
C THR A 516 -7.15 19.66 6.78
N THR A 517 -8.43 19.42 6.48
CA THR A 517 -8.99 19.62 5.14
C THR A 517 -9.70 20.97 4.97
N TYR A 518 -10.33 21.49 6.03
CA TYR A 518 -11.19 22.68 5.92
C TYR A 518 -10.69 23.85 6.77
N ILE A 519 -10.23 23.59 8.02
CA ILE A 519 -9.89 24.67 8.96
C ILE A 519 -8.46 25.17 8.72
N HIS A 520 -7.49 24.28 8.61
CA HIS A 520 -6.05 24.51 8.38
C HIS A 520 -5.33 25.40 9.40
N GLU A 521 -6.01 25.88 10.44
CA GLU A 521 -5.51 26.83 11.42
C GLU A 521 -5.69 26.30 12.83
N HIS A 522 -4.71 26.56 13.70
CA HIS A 522 -4.75 26.13 15.08
C HIS A 522 -5.90 26.84 15.85
N PRO A 523 -6.69 26.14 16.70
CA PRO A 523 -7.85 26.73 17.39
C PRO A 523 -7.48 27.93 18.26
N LEU A 524 -6.38 27.87 18.99
CA LEU A 524 -5.92 29.00 19.83
C LEU A 524 -5.43 30.18 18.98
N TYR A 525 -4.91 29.92 17.80
CA TYR A 525 -4.57 31.00 16.86
C TYR A 525 -5.82 31.71 16.38
N LEU A 526 -6.88 30.98 16.03
CA LEU A 526 -8.17 31.56 15.63
C LEU A 526 -8.82 32.36 16.77
N ILE A 527 -8.74 31.89 18.00
CA ILE A 527 -9.18 32.65 19.19
C ILE A 527 -8.38 33.95 19.32
N LYS A 528 -7.06 33.89 19.19
CA LYS A 528 -6.16 35.05 19.30
C LYS A 528 -6.46 36.14 18.27
N ILE A 529 -6.78 35.75 17.03
CA ILE A 529 -7.13 36.69 15.95
C ILE A 529 -8.61 37.09 15.94
N GLY A 530 -9.39 36.66 16.93
CA GLY A 530 -10.79 37.02 17.08
C GLY A 530 -11.75 36.34 16.09
N GLN A 531 -11.42 35.12 15.63
CA GLN A 531 -12.24 34.34 14.68
C GLN A 531 -12.62 32.94 15.24
N PRO A 532 -13.05 32.81 16.52
CA PRO A 532 -13.37 31.50 17.08
C PRO A 532 -14.60 30.85 16.40
N GLU A 533 -15.52 31.65 15.83
CA GLU A 533 -16.70 31.16 15.11
C GLU A 533 -16.35 30.31 13.91
N LYS A 534 -15.19 30.57 13.26
CA LYS A 534 -14.70 29.75 12.14
C LYS A 534 -14.56 28.29 12.54
N VAL A 535 -14.03 28.01 13.75
CA VAL A 535 -13.88 26.66 14.29
C VAL A 535 -15.25 26.02 14.43
N VAL A 536 -16.17 26.69 15.14
CA VAL A 536 -17.51 26.16 15.45
C VAL A 536 -18.27 25.86 14.16
N ASP A 537 -18.23 26.79 13.19
CA ASP A 537 -19.02 26.68 11.97
C ASP A 537 -18.48 25.58 11.04
N GLN A 538 -17.17 25.48 10.87
CA GLN A 538 -16.57 24.47 9.97
C GLN A 538 -16.62 23.07 10.57
N LEU A 539 -16.39 22.92 11.87
CA LEU A 539 -16.59 21.65 12.55
C LEU A 539 -18.06 21.23 12.48
N ALA A 540 -18.98 22.13 12.83
CA ALA A 540 -20.42 21.83 12.81
C ALA A 540 -20.90 21.43 11.41
N GLU A 541 -20.39 22.08 10.35
CA GLU A 541 -20.77 21.74 8.98
C GLU A 541 -20.26 20.36 8.56
N GLY A 542 -18.98 20.01 8.81
CA GLY A 542 -18.46 18.69 8.49
C GLY A 542 -19.17 17.58 9.29
N ILE A 543 -19.44 17.80 10.57
CA ILE A 543 -20.19 16.84 11.41
C ILE A 543 -21.64 16.72 10.92
N ARG A 544 -22.27 17.84 10.51
CA ARG A 544 -23.64 17.87 9.95
C ARG A 544 -23.77 16.97 8.74
N GLN A 545 -22.83 17.06 7.79
CA GLN A 545 -22.84 16.25 6.57
C GLN A 545 -22.85 14.74 6.90
N VAL A 546 -22.01 14.30 7.80
CA VAL A 546 -21.94 12.90 8.23
C VAL A 546 -23.23 12.48 8.95
N CYS A 547 -23.69 13.26 9.91
CA CYS A 547 -24.89 12.93 10.68
C CYS A 547 -26.15 12.91 9.83
N GLN A 548 -26.26 13.81 8.85
CA GLN A 548 -27.39 13.88 7.93
C GLN A 548 -27.42 12.67 7.00
N ALA A 549 -26.27 12.30 6.41
CA ALA A 549 -26.17 11.14 5.53
C ALA A 549 -26.50 9.83 6.27
N MET A 550 -26.13 9.74 7.53
CA MET A 550 -26.32 8.53 8.35
C MET A 550 -27.67 8.47 9.06
N ALA A 551 -28.42 9.56 9.17
CA ALA A 551 -29.69 9.57 9.92
C ALA A 551 -30.68 8.51 9.44
N PRO A 552 -31.32 7.76 10.35
CA PRO A 552 -31.32 7.87 11.82
C PRO A 552 -30.22 7.05 12.53
N ARG A 553 -29.32 6.43 11.79
CA ARG A 553 -28.24 5.60 12.35
C ARG A 553 -27.29 6.46 13.19
N PRO A 554 -26.77 5.94 14.33
CA PRO A 554 -25.89 6.69 15.22
C PRO A 554 -24.55 7.02 14.58
N VAL A 555 -24.02 8.18 14.93
CA VAL A 555 -22.66 8.63 14.62
C VAL A 555 -21.95 8.94 15.92
N THR A 556 -20.78 8.31 16.16
CA THR A 556 -19.92 8.61 17.31
C THR A 556 -18.69 9.35 16.82
N MET A 557 -18.62 10.65 17.11
CA MET A 557 -17.50 11.50 16.79
C MET A 557 -16.48 11.48 17.94
N ARG A 558 -15.23 11.25 17.62
CA ARG A 558 -14.12 11.39 18.57
C ARG A 558 -13.69 12.86 18.57
N PHE A 559 -13.60 13.48 19.76
CA PHE A 559 -12.96 14.77 19.92
C PHE A 559 -11.50 14.72 19.47
N SER A 560 -10.94 15.87 19.13
CA SER A 560 -9.61 15.97 18.51
C SER A 560 -8.51 15.29 19.32
N ASP A 561 -7.73 14.42 18.66
CA ASP A 561 -6.66 13.63 19.28
C ASP A 561 -5.32 13.88 18.59
N PHE A 562 -5.06 15.11 18.23
CA PHE A 562 -3.79 15.49 17.65
C PHE A 562 -2.64 15.40 18.66
N LYS A 563 -1.51 14.91 18.19
CA LYS A 563 -0.23 15.06 18.89
C LYS A 563 0.25 16.51 18.78
N SER A 564 1.13 16.95 19.70
CA SER A 564 1.67 18.31 19.65
C SER A 564 2.41 18.64 18.35
N SER A 565 3.05 17.66 17.71
CA SER A 565 3.64 17.83 16.39
C SER A 565 2.60 18.13 15.30
N GLU A 566 1.49 17.37 15.29
CA GLU A 566 0.42 17.52 14.28
C GLU A 566 -0.32 18.85 14.43
N TYR A 567 -0.57 19.30 15.68
CA TYR A 567 -1.15 20.62 15.91
C TYR A 567 -0.19 21.76 15.53
N ARG A 568 1.13 21.56 15.66
CA ARG A 568 2.13 22.54 15.27
C ARG A 568 2.12 22.79 13.76
N ASP A 569 1.80 21.79 12.95
CA ASP A 569 1.73 21.90 11.50
C ASP A 569 0.51 22.72 11.02
N LEU A 570 -0.48 22.94 11.88
CA LEU A 570 -1.57 23.86 11.58
C LEU A 570 -1.07 25.31 11.69
N LYS A 571 -1.57 26.16 10.81
CA LYS A 571 -1.17 27.58 10.79
C LYS A 571 -1.31 28.24 12.17
N GLY A 572 -0.22 28.75 12.67
CA GLY A 572 -0.11 29.38 14.01
C GLY A 572 0.09 28.39 15.16
N GLY A 573 0.22 27.09 14.87
CA GLY A 573 0.42 26.05 15.88
C GLY A 573 1.76 26.11 16.58
N ASP A 574 2.81 26.52 15.86
CA ASP A 574 4.16 26.71 16.39
C ASP A 574 4.25 27.65 17.60
N GLU A 575 3.28 28.55 17.75
CA GLU A 575 3.21 29.47 18.89
C GLU A 575 2.66 28.80 20.17
N PHE A 576 1.78 27.82 20.03
CA PHE A 576 1.01 27.26 21.15
C PHE A 576 1.46 25.85 21.56
N GLU A 577 2.13 25.14 20.68
CA GLU A 577 2.45 23.74 20.88
C GLU A 577 3.88 23.52 21.43
N PRO A 578 4.03 22.75 22.52
CA PRO A 578 5.33 22.41 23.07
C PRO A 578 6.11 21.48 22.12
N ASN A 579 7.43 21.54 22.19
CA ASN A 579 8.29 20.55 21.57
C ASN A 579 8.47 19.36 22.53
N GLU A 580 7.83 18.24 22.24
CA GLU A 580 7.82 17.08 23.11
C GLU A 580 8.72 15.96 22.58
N PRO A 581 9.51 15.30 23.45
CA PRO A 581 10.40 14.21 23.04
C PRO A 581 9.65 12.92 22.67
N SER A 582 8.41 12.76 23.11
CA SER A 582 7.55 11.61 22.80
C SER A 582 6.14 12.10 22.50
N ALA A 583 5.79 12.06 21.22
CA ALA A 583 4.47 12.46 20.76
C ALA A 583 3.36 11.50 21.27
N LEU A 584 3.65 10.20 21.36
CA LEU A 584 2.67 9.20 21.81
C LEU A 584 2.25 9.41 23.27
N LEU A 585 3.22 9.66 24.16
CA LEU A 585 2.98 9.81 25.61
C LEU A 585 2.82 11.28 26.05
N GLY A 586 2.85 12.20 25.10
CA GLY A 586 2.82 13.62 25.36
C GLY A 586 1.45 14.21 25.69
N TRP A 587 1.32 15.50 25.44
CA TRP A 587 0.12 16.29 25.70
C TRP A 587 -0.90 16.11 24.57
N ARG A 588 -1.80 15.14 24.72
CA ARG A 588 -2.84 14.80 23.73
C ARG A 588 -4.14 14.35 24.41
N GLY A 589 -5.24 14.36 23.69
CA GLY A 589 -6.56 13.89 24.13
C GLY A 589 -7.06 14.59 25.40
N ALA A 590 -7.68 13.84 26.30
CA ALA A 590 -8.34 14.38 27.51
C ALA A 590 -7.50 15.35 28.32
N SER A 591 -6.17 15.15 28.39
CA SER A 591 -5.27 16.04 29.15
C SER A 591 -5.24 17.47 28.61
N ARG A 592 -5.55 17.70 27.34
CA ARG A 592 -5.64 19.04 26.75
C ARG A 592 -6.93 19.76 27.15
N TYR A 593 -8.02 19.05 27.21
CA TYR A 593 -9.37 19.61 27.29
C TYR A 593 -9.63 20.36 28.58
N TYR A 594 -8.96 19.99 29.68
CA TYR A 594 -9.08 20.68 30.95
C TYR A 594 -7.85 21.55 31.31
N ASP A 595 -6.80 21.53 30.46
CA ASP A 595 -5.63 22.40 30.66
C ASP A 595 -6.02 23.85 30.44
N PRO A 596 -5.67 24.78 31.37
CA PRO A 596 -5.94 26.19 31.20
C PRO A 596 -5.42 26.82 29.90
N LYS A 597 -4.40 26.20 29.27
CA LYS A 597 -3.86 26.63 27.99
C LYS A 597 -4.74 26.26 26.79
N TYR A 598 -5.58 25.22 26.91
CA TYR A 598 -6.31 24.68 25.76
C TYR A 598 -7.83 24.63 25.96
N ILE A 599 -8.31 24.75 27.19
CA ILE A 599 -9.73 24.61 27.55
C ILE A 599 -10.68 25.45 26.68
N GLU A 600 -10.26 26.66 26.30
CA GLU A 600 -11.10 27.53 25.44
C GLU A 600 -11.25 26.95 24.03
N ALA A 601 -10.23 26.27 23.50
CA ALA A 601 -10.30 25.56 22.23
C ALA A 601 -11.27 24.37 22.31
N PHE A 602 -11.18 23.55 23.37
CA PHE A 602 -12.09 22.42 23.58
C PHE A 602 -13.56 22.88 23.73
N LYS A 603 -13.80 24.03 24.33
CA LYS A 603 -15.19 24.60 24.39
C LYS A 603 -15.74 24.87 23.00
N LEU A 604 -14.90 25.25 22.00
CA LEU A 604 -15.35 25.44 20.60
C LEU A 604 -15.81 24.13 19.97
N GLU A 605 -15.07 23.02 20.21
CA GLU A 605 -15.49 21.69 19.78
C GLU A 605 -16.84 21.31 20.41
N CYS A 606 -17.02 21.53 21.72
CA CYS A 606 -18.29 21.31 22.39
C CYS A 606 -19.44 22.18 21.80
N MET A 607 -19.15 23.43 21.46
CA MET A 607 -20.13 24.33 20.84
C MET A 607 -20.51 23.85 19.42
N ALA A 608 -19.58 23.32 18.65
CA ALA A 608 -19.87 22.73 17.34
C ALA A 608 -20.80 21.51 17.47
N VAL A 609 -20.52 20.60 18.40
CA VAL A 609 -21.40 19.45 18.70
C VAL A 609 -22.80 19.91 19.10
N ARG A 610 -22.88 20.89 20.00
CA ARG A 610 -24.17 21.46 20.42
C ARG A 610 -24.92 22.07 19.25
N LYS A 611 -24.25 22.83 18.37
CA LYS A 611 -24.86 23.43 17.18
C LYS A 611 -25.44 22.35 16.26
N VAL A 612 -24.75 21.26 16.00
CA VAL A 612 -25.25 20.14 15.19
C VAL A 612 -26.51 19.53 15.82
N ARG A 613 -26.50 19.32 17.12
CA ARG A 613 -27.62 18.69 17.82
C ARG A 613 -28.83 19.58 18.06
N GLU A 614 -28.61 20.86 18.31
CA GLU A 614 -29.70 21.82 18.71
C GLU A 614 -30.16 22.64 17.53
N GLU A 615 -29.25 23.24 16.74
CA GLU A 615 -29.62 24.11 15.64
C GLU A 615 -29.96 23.32 14.37
N PHE A 616 -29.16 22.30 14.02
CA PHE A 616 -29.45 21.44 12.86
C PHE A 616 -30.39 20.27 13.19
N GLY A 617 -30.70 20.03 14.48
CA GLY A 617 -31.65 19.03 14.91
C GLY A 617 -31.20 17.57 14.80
N LEU A 618 -29.93 17.33 14.52
CA LEU A 618 -29.37 15.99 14.27
C LEU A 618 -28.99 15.28 15.59
N LYS A 619 -29.98 14.58 16.16
CA LYS A 619 -29.83 13.90 17.46
C LYS A 619 -29.08 12.57 17.41
N ASN A 620 -28.76 12.07 16.24
CA ASN A 620 -27.98 10.83 16.08
C ASN A 620 -26.48 11.00 16.35
N LEU A 621 -25.99 12.21 16.66
CA LEU A 621 -24.63 12.50 17.04
C LEU A 621 -24.36 12.15 18.51
N ASN A 622 -23.34 11.33 18.76
CA ASN A 622 -22.71 11.05 20.05
C ASN A 622 -21.23 11.44 20.01
N VAL A 623 -20.57 11.46 21.16
CA VAL A 623 -19.16 11.84 21.25
C VAL A 623 -18.31 10.81 21.97
N MET A 624 -17.02 10.85 21.73
CA MET A 624 -16.01 9.96 22.30
C MET A 624 -14.82 10.78 22.80
N ILE A 625 -14.39 10.52 24.03
CA ILE A 625 -13.23 11.16 24.66
C ILE A 625 -12.00 10.29 24.35
N PRO A 626 -10.98 10.80 23.64
CA PRO A 626 -9.74 10.06 23.37
C PRO A 626 -8.72 10.20 24.49
N PHE A 627 -7.82 9.28 24.57
CA PHE A 627 -6.58 9.27 25.35
C PHE A 627 -6.72 9.80 26.78
N CYS A 628 -7.72 9.28 27.51
CA CYS A 628 -8.03 9.67 28.87
C CYS A 628 -7.28 8.75 29.86
N ARG A 629 -6.27 9.30 30.56
CA ARG A 629 -5.30 8.52 31.34
C ARG A 629 -5.79 8.08 32.71
N ASN A 630 -6.67 8.88 33.33
CA ASN A 630 -7.16 8.59 34.66
C ASN A 630 -8.61 9.06 34.85
N VAL A 631 -9.23 8.62 35.93
CA VAL A 631 -10.66 8.87 36.22
C VAL A 631 -10.92 10.35 36.46
N GLU A 632 -9.99 11.06 37.09
CA GLU A 632 -10.13 12.51 37.37
C GLU A 632 -10.10 13.34 36.08
N GLU A 633 -9.36 12.94 35.05
CA GLU A 633 -9.43 13.55 33.73
C GLU A 633 -10.81 13.39 33.12
N CYS A 634 -11.34 12.17 33.16
CA CYS A 634 -12.68 11.87 32.66
C CYS A 634 -13.76 12.71 33.34
N GLU A 635 -13.69 12.84 34.67
CA GLU A 635 -14.59 13.66 35.46
C GLU A 635 -14.51 15.15 35.07
N LYS A 636 -13.31 15.70 34.95
CA LYS A 636 -13.09 17.10 34.54
C LYS A 636 -13.61 17.36 33.13
N VAL A 637 -13.32 16.49 32.17
CA VAL A 637 -13.74 16.64 30.78
C VAL A 637 -15.27 16.58 30.67
N THR A 638 -15.89 15.58 31.30
CA THR A 638 -17.36 15.44 31.26
C THR A 638 -18.07 16.60 31.96
N LYS A 639 -17.46 17.20 32.98
CA LYS A 639 -17.93 18.42 33.60
C LYS A 639 -17.86 19.63 32.65
N ILE A 640 -16.76 19.84 31.98
CA ILE A 640 -16.62 20.93 30.99
C ILE A 640 -17.66 20.77 29.87
N MET A 641 -17.83 19.53 29.37
CA MET A 641 -18.87 19.23 28.37
C MET A 641 -20.26 19.60 28.87
N ALA A 642 -20.61 19.25 30.13
CA ALA A 642 -21.88 19.58 30.74
C ALA A 642 -22.05 21.10 30.90
N ASP A 643 -21.02 21.83 31.29
CA ASP A 643 -20.99 23.30 31.36
C ASP A 643 -21.20 23.95 29.99
N CYS A 644 -20.80 23.29 28.90
CA CYS A 644 -21.07 23.69 27.51
C CYS A 644 -22.47 23.25 27.00
N GLY A 645 -23.29 22.59 27.81
CA GLY A 645 -24.62 22.10 27.43
C GLY A 645 -24.66 20.67 26.90
N LEU A 646 -23.55 19.94 26.94
CA LEU A 646 -23.46 18.56 26.49
C LEU A 646 -23.51 17.59 27.68
N SER A 647 -24.70 17.40 28.24
CA SER A 647 -24.91 16.49 29.35
C SER A 647 -25.33 15.10 28.87
N ARG A 648 -24.70 14.08 29.41
CA ARG A 648 -25.03 12.68 29.16
C ARG A 648 -26.49 12.36 29.51
N GLY A 649 -27.17 11.63 28.64
CA GLY A 649 -28.59 11.30 28.81
C GLY A 649 -29.11 10.25 27.84
N LYS A 650 -30.44 10.15 27.72
CA LYS A 650 -31.08 9.20 26.80
C LYS A 650 -30.67 9.44 25.35
N ASP A 651 -30.64 10.71 24.95
CA ASP A 651 -30.46 11.12 23.55
C ASP A 651 -29.02 11.48 23.21
N PHE A 652 -28.12 11.51 24.21
CA PHE A 652 -26.74 11.88 24.02
C PHE A 652 -25.84 10.95 24.84
N LYS A 653 -25.00 10.20 24.14
CA LYS A 653 -24.09 9.25 24.72
C LYS A 653 -22.66 9.78 24.69
N VAL A 654 -21.96 9.54 25.78
CA VAL A 654 -20.53 9.85 25.92
C VAL A 654 -19.76 8.55 26.01
N TRP A 655 -18.91 8.32 25.03
CA TRP A 655 -18.03 7.16 24.94
C TRP A 655 -16.63 7.51 25.41
N LEU A 656 -15.89 6.51 25.86
CA LEU A 656 -14.46 6.61 26.15
C LEU A 656 -13.69 5.74 25.13
N MET A 657 -12.68 6.30 24.51
CA MET A 657 -11.72 5.47 23.77
C MET A 657 -10.84 4.72 24.75
N ALA A 658 -11.02 3.40 24.81
CA ALA A 658 -10.23 2.53 25.67
C ALA A 658 -8.97 2.11 24.94
N GLU A 659 -7.92 2.87 25.15
CA GLU A 659 -6.65 2.73 24.41
C GLU A 659 -5.43 2.81 25.35
N ILE A 660 -5.67 2.96 26.65
CA ILE A 660 -4.64 3.04 27.68
C ILE A 660 -4.88 1.91 28.71
N PRO A 661 -3.87 1.20 29.19
CA PRO A 661 -4.04 0.12 30.16
C PRO A 661 -4.82 0.52 31.43
N SER A 662 -4.72 1.78 31.86
CA SER A 662 -5.52 2.30 32.99
C SER A 662 -7.01 2.26 32.75
N ASN A 663 -7.48 2.43 31.47
CA ASN A 663 -8.90 2.33 31.13
C ASN A 663 -9.43 0.89 31.33
N ILE A 664 -8.56 -0.09 31.18
CA ILE A 664 -8.88 -1.51 31.37
C ILE A 664 -8.92 -1.84 32.88
N ILE A 665 -7.86 -1.43 33.58
CA ILE A 665 -7.66 -1.73 35.00
C ILE A 665 -8.72 -1.07 35.90
N LEU A 666 -9.12 0.17 35.54
CA LEU A 666 -10.10 0.98 36.30
C LEU A 666 -11.43 1.13 35.56
N ALA A 667 -11.80 0.18 34.72
CA ALA A 667 -13.04 0.24 33.92
C ALA A 667 -14.29 0.46 34.80
N ASP A 668 -14.36 -0.20 35.97
CA ASP A 668 -15.42 -0.05 36.96
C ASP A 668 -15.55 1.39 37.48
N GLN A 669 -14.47 2.14 37.55
CA GLN A 669 -14.46 3.54 37.97
C GLN A 669 -14.86 4.48 36.81
N PHE A 670 -14.34 4.24 35.60
CA PHE A 670 -14.73 5.00 34.41
C PHE A 670 -16.22 4.81 34.07
N ASN A 671 -16.81 3.64 34.35
CA ASN A 671 -18.24 3.34 34.12
C ASN A 671 -19.19 4.38 34.72
N LYS A 672 -18.76 5.12 35.74
CA LYS A 672 -19.54 6.18 36.37
C LYS A 672 -19.77 7.40 35.44
N PHE A 673 -18.82 7.65 34.56
CA PHE A 673 -18.75 8.87 33.74
C PHE A 673 -19.13 8.65 32.27
N VAL A 674 -19.15 7.41 31.78
CA VAL A 674 -19.37 7.09 30.37
C VAL A 674 -20.53 6.13 30.14
N ASP A 675 -21.05 6.10 28.91
CA ASP A 675 -22.13 5.19 28.48
C ASP A 675 -21.58 3.91 27.84
N GLY A 676 -20.34 3.94 27.38
CA GLY A 676 -19.67 2.81 26.74
C GLY A 676 -18.22 3.11 26.39
N TYR A 677 -17.59 2.11 25.81
CA TYR A 677 -16.20 2.16 25.39
C TYR A 677 -16.07 1.83 23.90
N SER A 678 -15.15 2.49 23.23
CA SER A 678 -14.64 2.06 21.93
C SER A 678 -13.16 1.75 22.07
N ILE A 679 -12.78 0.50 21.83
CA ILE A 679 -11.39 0.07 21.99
C ILE A 679 -10.56 0.62 20.82
N GLY A 680 -9.61 1.51 21.14
CA GLY A 680 -8.55 1.95 20.23
C GLY A 680 -7.41 0.93 20.26
N SER A 681 -7.60 -0.21 19.57
CA SER A 681 -6.67 -1.35 19.70
C SER A 681 -5.25 -1.03 19.25
N ASN A 682 -5.07 -0.05 18.37
CA ASN A 682 -3.73 0.37 17.94
C ASN A 682 -2.91 0.92 19.14
N ASP A 683 -3.40 1.98 19.79
CA ASP A 683 -2.72 2.58 20.93
C ASP A 683 -2.71 1.64 22.14
N LEU A 684 -3.80 0.90 22.36
CA LEU A 684 -3.85 -0.11 23.43
C LEU A 684 -2.74 -1.17 23.26
N THR A 685 -2.54 -1.66 22.05
CA THR A 685 -1.48 -2.66 21.77
C THR A 685 -0.11 -2.08 22.05
N MET A 686 0.18 -0.88 21.54
CA MET A 686 1.45 -0.19 21.80
C MET A 686 1.73 -0.06 23.30
N LEU A 687 0.73 0.37 24.06
CA LEU A 687 0.90 0.64 25.50
C LEU A 687 0.88 -0.62 26.37
N VAL A 688 0.14 -1.66 25.99
CA VAL A 688 0.16 -2.96 26.68
C VAL A 688 1.48 -3.70 26.45
N LEU A 689 2.01 -3.67 25.24
CA LEU A 689 3.25 -4.35 24.89
C LEU A 689 4.50 -3.46 25.12
N GLY A 690 4.32 -2.16 25.36
CA GLY A 690 5.42 -1.22 25.54
C GLY A 690 6.26 -1.05 24.27
N CYS A 691 5.65 -1.12 23.11
CA CYS A 691 6.30 -0.97 21.81
C CYS A 691 5.62 0.13 20.99
N ASP A 692 6.38 0.86 20.22
CA ASP A 692 5.88 1.82 19.25
C ASP A 692 5.82 1.13 17.86
N ARG A 693 4.65 1.11 17.24
CA ARG A 693 4.45 0.50 15.91
C ARG A 693 5.20 1.26 14.80
N ASP A 694 5.44 2.54 15.03
CA ASP A 694 6.13 3.43 14.11
C ASP A 694 7.66 3.41 14.33
N ASN A 695 8.16 2.58 15.27
CA ASN A 695 9.58 2.39 15.54
C ASN A 695 10.07 1.08 14.92
N ASP A 696 10.88 1.16 13.89
CA ASP A 696 11.36 0.04 13.09
C ASP A 696 12.04 -1.08 13.90
N THR A 697 12.67 -0.73 15.02
CA THR A 697 13.37 -1.69 15.87
C THR A 697 12.42 -2.60 16.64
N VAL A 698 11.28 -2.07 17.11
CA VAL A 698 10.34 -2.80 17.97
C VAL A 698 8.97 -3.03 17.33
N SER A 699 8.71 -2.51 16.14
CA SER A 699 7.44 -2.69 15.41
C SER A 699 7.07 -4.17 15.17
N HIS A 700 8.07 -5.04 15.04
CA HIS A 700 7.86 -6.50 14.92
C HIS A 700 7.21 -7.15 16.16
N ILE A 701 7.22 -6.46 17.33
CA ILE A 701 6.56 -6.91 18.57
C ILE A 701 5.07 -6.55 18.54
N TYR A 702 4.70 -5.52 17.73
CA TYR A 702 3.34 -5.03 17.63
C TYR A 702 2.44 -6.07 16.96
N ASP A 703 1.51 -6.62 17.71
CA ASP A 703 0.47 -7.52 17.20
C ASP A 703 -0.79 -7.37 18.06
N GLU A 704 -1.86 -6.85 17.48
CA GLU A 704 -3.15 -6.69 18.17
C GLU A 704 -3.73 -8.05 18.63
N ARG A 705 -3.32 -9.16 18.01
CA ARG A 705 -3.72 -10.52 18.37
C ARG A 705 -2.97 -11.09 19.57
N ASN A 706 -1.98 -10.37 20.10
CA ASN A 706 -1.22 -10.81 21.25
C ASN A 706 -2.13 -11.16 22.44
N LEU A 707 -1.80 -12.23 23.17
CA LEU A 707 -2.60 -12.72 24.27
C LEU A 707 -2.84 -11.67 25.36
N ALA A 708 -1.84 -10.82 25.66
CA ALA A 708 -1.98 -9.75 26.65
C ALA A 708 -3.04 -8.71 26.21
N VAL A 709 -3.04 -8.35 24.91
CA VAL A 709 -4.03 -7.42 24.34
C VAL A 709 -5.43 -8.04 24.37
N ARG A 710 -5.56 -9.29 23.95
CA ARG A 710 -6.85 -10.01 23.95
C ARG A 710 -7.40 -10.19 25.36
N ARG A 711 -6.55 -10.48 26.37
CA ARG A 711 -6.98 -10.52 27.78
C ARG A 711 -7.48 -9.16 28.27
N ALA A 712 -6.76 -8.09 27.96
CA ALA A 712 -7.18 -6.73 28.30
C ALA A 712 -8.55 -6.40 27.70
N ILE A 713 -8.76 -6.70 26.42
CA ILE A 713 -10.03 -6.48 25.72
C ILE A 713 -11.17 -7.26 26.36
N ARG A 714 -10.99 -8.57 26.61
CA ARG A 714 -12.01 -9.41 27.23
C ARG A 714 -12.36 -8.91 28.61
N HIS A 715 -11.37 -8.57 29.44
CA HIS A 715 -11.58 -8.01 30.76
C HIS A 715 -12.42 -6.73 30.73
N LEU A 716 -12.11 -5.81 29.81
CA LEU A 716 -12.90 -4.59 29.63
C LEU A 716 -14.36 -4.90 29.33
N ILE A 717 -14.62 -5.81 28.36
CA ILE A 717 -15.99 -6.20 27.99
C ILE A 717 -16.73 -6.73 29.21
N GLU A 718 -16.13 -7.63 29.97
CA GLU A 718 -16.74 -8.24 31.17
C GLU A 718 -17.07 -7.19 32.26
N VAL A 719 -16.14 -6.27 32.54
CA VAL A 719 -16.34 -5.23 33.57
C VAL A 719 -17.37 -4.21 33.14
N ALA A 720 -17.33 -3.79 31.87
CA ALA A 720 -18.29 -2.85 31.30
C ALA A 720 -19.72 -3.42 31.36
N HIS A 721 -19.91 -4.66 30.97
CA HIS A 721 -21.21 -5.32 30.94
C HIS A 721 -21.79 -5.52 32.34
N LYS A 722 -20.99 -5.72 33.38
CA LYS A 722 -21.49 -5.80 34.78
C LYS A 722 -22.24 -4.54 35.19
N ASP A 723 -21.86 -3.37 34.64
CA ASP A 723 -22.50 -2.09 34.93
C ASP A 723 -23.42 -1.64 33.78
N GLY A 724 -23.79 -2.54 32.87
CA GLY A 724 -24.71 -2.27 31.74
C GLY A 724 -24.16 -1.28 30.72
N LYS A 725 -22.83 -1.21 30.59
CA LYS A 725 -22.16 -0.40 29.56
C LYS A 725 -21.90 -1.23 28.32
N THR A 726 -21.91 -0.59 27.15
CA THR A 726 -21.62 -1.23 25.87
C THR A 726 -20.16 -1.05 25.48
N VAL A 727 -19.61 -2.03 24.74
CA VAL A 727 -18.23 -2.01 24.26
C VAL A 727 -18.19 -2.18 22.75
N SER A 728 -17.50 -1.27 22.09
CA SER A 728 -17.16 -1.29 20.68
C SER A 728 -15.65 -1.43 20.50
N ILE A 729 -15.21 -1.66 19.28
CA ILE A 729 -13.81 -1.56 18.85
C ILE A 729 -13.74 -0.74 17.57
N CYS A 730 -12.70 0.07 17.39
CA CYS A 730 -12.49 0.88 16.18
C CYS A 730 -11.06 0.83 15.63
N GLY A 731 -10.20 -0.04 16.17
CA GLY A 731 -8.87 -0.30 15.62
C GLY A 731 -8.88 -1.11 14.34
N GLN A 732 -7.71 -1.42 13.82
CA GLN A 732 -7.57 -2.08 12.53
C GLN A 732 -7.85 -3.59 12.55
N ALA A 733 -7.63 -4.25 13.68
CA ALA A 733 -7.69 -5.71 13.77
C ALA A 733 -8.99 -6.34 13.24
N PRO A 734 -10.21 -5.83 13.53
CA PRO A 734 -11.44 -6.41 12.97
C PRO A 734 -11.57 -6.25 11.44
N SER A 735 -10.92 -5.25 10.86
CA SER A 735 -10.90 -5.04 9.41
C SER A 735 -9.91 -5.97 8.69
N VAL A 736 -8.88 -6.45 9.40
CA VAL A 736 -7.75 -7.19 8.84
C VAL A 736 -7.80 -8.68 9.17
N TYR A 737 -8.22 -9.04 10.39
CA TYR A 737 -8.12 -10.41 10.92
C TYR A 737 -9.50 -11.02 11.19
N PRO A 738 -10.02 -11.95 10.36
CA PRO A 738 -11.29 -12.65 10.59
C PRO A 738 -11.32 -13.39 11.94
N GLU A 739 -10.21 -13.99 12.35
CA GLU A 739 -10.07 -14.68 13.64
C GLU A 739 -10.19 -13.72 14.82
N PHE A 740 -9.84 -12.46 14.66
CA PHE A 740 -10.02 -11.45 15.68
C PHE A 740 -11.50 -11.06 15.84
N CYS A 741 -12.27 -11.02 14.73
CA CYS A 741 -13.72 -10.86 14.80
C CYS A 741 -14.37 -12.03 15.56
N GLU A 742 -13.93 -13.26 15.34
CA GLU A 742 -14.41 -14.44 16.09
C GLU A 742 -14.11 -14.32 17.58
N PHE A 743 -12.90 -13.91 17.94
CA PHE A 743 -12.51 -13.64 19.33
C PHE A 743 -13.40 -12.59 19.98
N LEU A 744 -13.64 -11.46 19.31
CA LEU A 744 -14.46 -10.36 19.84
C LEU A 744 -15.91 -10.79 20.06
N ILE A 745 -16.53 -11.46 19.09
CA ILE A 745 -17.92 -11.95 19.19
C ILE A 745 -18.03 -12.98 20.32
N LYS A 746 -17.09 -13.91 20.44
CA LYS A 746 -17.04 -14.88 21.55
C LYS A 746 -16.83 -14.22 22.91
N SER A 747 -16.13 -13.08 22.95
CA SER A 747 -15.95 -12.28 24.17
C SER A 747 -17.19 -11.44 24.52
N GLY A 748 -18.21 -11.41 23.64
CA GLY A 748 -19.47 -10.70 23.84
C GLY A 748 -19.44 -9.23 23.47
N ILE A 749 -18.60 -8.80 22.52
CA ILE A 749 -18.55 -7.40 22.08
C ILE A 749 -19.89 -6.95 21.50
N ASP A 750 -20.34 -5.74 21.81
CA ASP A 750 -21.62 -5.21 21.32
C ASP A 750 -21.55 -4.70 19.88
N SER A 751 -20.38 -4.21 19.45
CA SER A 751 -20.20 -3.70 18.09
C SER A 751 -18.73 -3.70 17.65
N MET A 752 -18.54 -3.73 16.33
CA MET A 752 -17.23 -3.58 15.68
C MET A 752 -17.33 -2.47 14.65
N SER A 753 -16.46 -1.46 14.74
CA SER A 753 -16.33 -0.39 13.77
C SER A 753 -15.17 -0.71 12.84
N VAL A 754 -15.47 -0.89 11.57
CA VAL A 754 -14.52 -1.37 10.55
C VAL A 754 -14.38 -0.37 9.40
N ASN A 755 -13.39 -0.55 8.57
CA ASN A 755 -13.22 0.30 7.40
C ASN A 755 -14.38 0.12 6.41
N PRO A 756 -14.75 1.15 5.61
CA PRO A 756 -15.89 1.10 4.70
C PRO A 756 -15.89 -0.08 3.73
N ASP A 757 -14.73 -0.43 3.19
CA ASP A 757 -14.52 -1.52 2.25
C ASP A 757 -14.77 -2.91 2.86
N THR A 758 -14.59 -3.07 4.16
CA THR A 758 -14.78 -4.35 4.86
C THR A 758 -16.15 -4.53 5.50
N VAL A 759 -17.01 -3.49 5.52
CA VAL A 759 -18.36 -3.54 6.17
C VAL A 759 -19.19 -4.74 5.70
N LYS A 760 -19.29 -4.96 4.40
CA LYS A 760 -20.10 -6.05 3.83
C LYS A 760 -19.56 -7.43 4.23
N PHE A 761 -18.26 -7.59 4.18
CA PHE A 761 -17.58 -8.83 4.57
C PHE A 761 -17.77 -9.10 6.06
N THR A 762 -17.49 -8.11 6.91
CA THR A 762 -17.60 -8.27 8.37
C THR A 762 -19.01 -8.55 8.81
N LYS A 763 -20.03 -7.94 8.15
CA LYS A 763 -21.44 -8.22 8.43
C LYS A 763 -21.81 -9.69 8.18
N LYS A 764 -21.35 -10.24 7.05
CA LYS A 764 -21.56 -11.68 6.72
C LYS A 764 -20.78 -12.60 7.66
N LEU A 765 -19.53 -12.25 7.93
CA LEU A 765 -18.66 -13.00 8.84
C LEU A 765 -19.25 -13.07 10.26
N ALA A 766 -19.69 -11.94 10.80
CA ALA A 766 -20.33 -11.87 12.12
C ALA A 766 -21.56 -12.79 12.21
N ALA A 767 -22.43 -12.74 11.20
CA ALA A 767 -23.59 -13.64 11.14
C ALA A 767 -23.20 -15.12 11.12
N GLN A 768 -22.19 -15.50 10.36
CA GLN A 768 -21.68 -16.88 10.31
C GLN A 768 -21.10 -17.34 11.64
N ILE A 769 -20.33 -16.48 12.32
CA ILE A 769 -19.74 -16.77 13.63
C ILE A 769 -20.84 -16.94 14.68
N GLU A 770 -21.82 -16.02 14.73
CA GLU A 770 -22.94 -16.07 15.66
C GLU A 770 -23.79 -17.34 15.46
N GLN A 771 -24.10 -17.69 14.20
CA GLN A 771 -24.81 -18.93 13.87
C GLN A 771 -24.04 -20.17 14.33
N ARG A 772 -22.71 -20.19 14.16
CA ARG A 772 -21.86 -21.27 14.61
C ARG A 772 -21.86 -21.41 16.12
N ILE A 773 -21.73 -20.31 16.86
CA ILE A 773 -21.79 -20.28 18.31
C ILE A 773 -23.14 -20.85 18.80
N MET A 774 -24.26 -20.45 18.18
CA MET A 774 -25.58 -20.96 18.49
C MET A 774 -25.68 -22.48 18.24
N MET A 775 -25.17 -22.98 17.12
CA MET A 775 -25.15 -24.39 16.78
C MET A 775 -24.27 -25.21 17.76
N ASP A 776 -23.12 -24.71 18.13
CA ASP A 776 -22.23 -25.36 19.09
C ASP A 776 -22.89 -25.44 20.48
N ALA A 777 -23.57 -24.39 20.91
CA ALA A 777 -24.34 -24.37 22.15
C ALA A 777 -25.52 -25.38 22.13
N LEU A 778 -26.28 -25.43 21.02
CA LEU A 778 -27.42 -26.35 20.88
C LEU A 778 -27.00 -27.83 20.80
N THR A 779 -25.86 -28.11 20.21
CA THR A 779 -25.36 -29.49 20.00
C THR A 779 -24.49 -29.99 21.15
N GLY A 780 -24.20 -29.17 22.16
CA GLY A 780 -23.28 -29.49 23.25
C GLY A 780 -21.83 -29.73 22.79
N LYS A 781 -21.48 -29.29 21.58
CA LYS A 781 -20.15 -29.44 20.98
C LYS A 781 -19.30 -28.17 21.15
N GLY A 782 -19.48 -27.43 22.24
CA GLY A 782 -18.64 -26.26 22.52
C GLY A 782 -17.15 -26.62 22.38
N ARG A 783 -16.45 -25.99 21.47
CA ARG A 783 -15.00 -26.17 21.35
C ARG A 783 -14.33 -25.63 22.60
N GLN A 784 -13.46 -26.41 23.18
CA GLN A 784 -12.59 -25.95 24.25
C GLN A 784 -11.78 -24.75 23.75
N GLU A 785 -11.80 -23.64 24.47
CA GLU A 785 -10.91 -22.52 24.17
C GLU A 785 -9.46 -23.02 24.22
N VAL A 786 -8.72 -22.83 23.14
CA VAL A 786 -7.32 -23.30 23.01
C VAL A 786 -6.38 -22.45 23.88
N GLU A 787 -6.81 -21.22 24.23
CA GLU A 787 -6.02 -20.26 24.97
C GLU A 787 -6.77 -19.80 26.24
N ASP A 788 -6.03 -19.69 27.32
CA ASP A 788 -6.56 -19.11 28.57
C ASP A 788 -6.63 -17.59 28.45
N LEU A 789 -7.84 -17.08 28.18
CA LEU A 789 -8.12 -15.65 28.06
C LEU A 789 -8.49 -14.98 29.38
N ASN A 790 -8.48 -15.72 30.51
CA ASN A 790 -8.81 -15.13 31.80
C ASN A 790 -7.68 -14.23 32.29
N TRP A 791 -8.09 -13.16 32.96
CA TRP A 791 -7.19 -12.15 33.50
C TRP A 791 -6.43 -12.72 34.70
#